data_e480ba22e7f68f0b81d1d058720de664
#
_entry.id   e480ba22e7f68f0b81d1d058720de664
#
_cell.length_a   1.000
_cell.length_b   1.000
_cell.length_c   1.000
_cell.angle_alpha   90.00
_cell.angle_beta   90.00
_cell.angle_gamma   90.00
#
_symmetry.space_group_name_H-M   'P 1'
#
loop_
_entity.id
_entity.type
_entity.pdbx_description
1 polymer ?
#
loop_
_entity_poly.entity_id
_entity_poly.type
_entity_poly.pdbx_seq_one_letter_code
_entity_poly.pdbx_strand_id
1 'polypeptide(L)'
;MLLGTQESDVQPFRFCERWLAVGTLSSLLLVAVAGGRAVGNEARPATVQDDAAVIDRLREDVTWLAAPEREGRGPGTAGITAAADWIAEQFTAAGLQQVGPLRRQSFVMTLEATLPDDKPNRAELVGPPGASGTPTVIPLELGKTFTPLAAGGSGPFDLPLVFAGYGITAPAEDYDDYAPLGPAAKAAAAVVLRQEPQKENPHSVFNGNQASQHAALVRKIANASEHEAGGVIFCNDASATEPDALMDFRRAGGGENGRAMPVLQVSRSIVADLIEQATGSALPELEAEIDKALEPQSQPLDGWRIRGEVTIERQQTDADNIVGILPGTGKASDGSALERDVVILGAHYDHLGYGDSNSLAPGEKAIHHGADDNASGTAMLLEVARQLRAEGPLPRTVLFVAFAGEERGLLGSGHYTANPLVPLERTAAMVNLDMVGRLVDDKLIVHGTGTGTGFDPLIDRLTEAAGFTVAKEPGGFGPSDHSSFYARKIPVMHVFTGSHTDYHRPTDTAEKINYAGMVRISRLIAAIIRDLATAPEPPAYIEVASKMFQGGGGDRPYFGSIPDFAKPGGGYAITGVSKGSPAAQGGLQGGDVIVRLGDSAITGLEDFDSALRKHKAGEPVPVVVKRDGVEKTLTVTLGDPR
;
A
#
# COMPACT_ATOMS: atom_id res chain seq x y z
N MET A 1 -52.90 -0.20 -21.61
CA MET A 1 -52.72 -1.57 -21.13
C MET A 1 -51.58 -1.57 -20.16
N LEU A 2 -51.92 -1.88 -18.95
CA LEU A 2 -51.11 -1.92 -17.74
C LEU A 2 -49.95 -2.93 -17.84
N LEU A 3 -48.76 -2.56 -17.36
CA LEU A 3 -47.79 -3.51 -16.84
C LEU A 3 -47.13 -2.88 -15.62
N GLY A 4 -47.24 -3.59 -14.52
CA GLY A 4 -46.93 -3.16 -13.19
C GLY A 4 -45.47 -3.23 -12.83
N THR A 5 -45.12 -2.35 -11.98
CA THR A 5 -43.87 -2.30 -11.21
C THR A 5 -43.93 -3.30 -10.06
N GLN A 6 -42.98 -4.21 -9.96
CA GLN A 6 -42.74 -5.01 -8.75
C GLN A 6 -41.68 -4.31 -7.91
N GLU A 7 -42.12 -3.78 -6.80
CA GLU A 7 -41.27 -3.42 -5.65
C GLU A 7 -40.91 -4.71 -4.90
N SER A 8 -39.64 -4.95 -4.68
CA SER A 8 -39.18 -6.02 -3.80
C SER A 8 -38.91 -5.46 -2.40
N ASP A 9 -39.85 -5.76 -1.50
CA ASP A 9 -39.72 -5.55 -0.05
C ASP A 9 -38.58 -6.38 0.54
N VAL A 10 -37.58 -5.72 1.10
CA VAL A 10 -36.59 -6.34 1.99
C VAL A 10 -37.04 -6.10 3.42
N GLN A 11 -37.53 -7.12 4.08
CA GLN A 11 -37.87 -7.11 5.52
C GLN A 11 -36.63 -7.47 6.34
N PRO A 12 -36.42 -6.83 7.52
CA PRO A 12 -35.32 -7.15 8.41
C PRO A 12 -35.60 -8.41 9.26
N PHE A 13 -34.63 -9.27 9.35
CA PHE A 13 -34.66 -10.48 10.17
C PHE A 13 -34.76 -10.11 11.66
N ARG A 14 -35.84 -10.49 12.30
CA ARG A 14 -36.01 -10.54 13.76
C ARG A 14 -35.59 -11.91 14.26
N PHE A 15 -34.67 -11.96 15.19
CA PHE A 15 -34.34 -13.14 15.99
C PHE A 15 -35.52 -13.46 16.92
N CYS A 16 -35.98 -14.69 16.86
CA CYS A 16 -37.06 -15.25 17.68
C CYS A 16 -36.43 -16.06 18.82
N GLU A 17 -36.62 -15.58 20.04
CA GLU A 17 -36.38 -16.35 21.25
C GLU A 17 -37.47 -17.37 21.45
N ARG A 18 -37.11 -18.63 21.68
CA ARG A 18 -37.97 -19.62 22.33
C ARG A 18 -37.13 -20.55 23.18
N TRP A 19 -37.20 -20.34 24.48
CA TRP A 19 -36.87 -21.35 25.47
C TRP A 19 -38.16 -21.88 26.09
N LEU A 20 -38.36 -23.19 26.02
CA LEU A 20 -39.38 -23.93 26.77
C LEU A 20 -38.68 -24.66 27.91
N ALA A 21 -39.19 -24.37 29.09
CA ALA A 21 -38.86 -25.05 30.34
C ALA A 21 -39.65 -26.35 30.45
N VAL A 22 -39.07 -27.40 31.03
CA VAL A 22 -39.78 -28.38 31.88
C VAL A 22 -38.75 -29.18 32.71
N GLY A 23 -38.99 -29.30 34.01
CA GLY A 23 -38.59 -30.46 34.75
C GLY A 23 -37.97 -30.19 36.15
N THR A 24 -38.85 -30.00 37.13
CA THR A 24 -38.59 -30.12 38.56
C THR A 24 -38.27 -31.55 38.99
N LEU A 25 -37.31 -31.73 39.93
CA LEU A 25 -37.56 -32.59 41.11
C LEU A 25 -36.50 -32.40 42.20
N SER A 26 -37.02 -32.24 43.33
CA SER A 26 -36.72 -32.05 44.73
C SER A 26 -35.53 -32.80 45.38
N SER A 27 -34.98 -32.12 46.42
CA SER A 27 -34.66 -32.56 47.79
C SER A 27 -33.25 -33.10 48.04
N LEU A 28 -32.45 -32.44 48.84
CA LEU A 28 -32.29 -32.64 50.28
C LEU A 28 -31.25 -31.67 50.88
N LEU A 29 -31.63 -31.10 52.00
CA LEU A 29 -30.88 -30.22 52.88
C LEU A 29 -29.72 -30.96 53.54
N LEU A 30 -28.53 -30.35 53.54
CA LEU A 30 -27.55 -30.53 54.63
C LEU A 30 -26.84 -29.18 54.89
N VAL A 31 -27.12 -28.63 56.07
CA VAL A 31 -26.48 -27.44 56.60
C VAL A 31 -25.14 -27.82 57.17
N ALA A 32 -24.06 -27.23 56.70
CA ALA A 32 -22.81 -27.15 57.44
C ALA A 32 -22.26 -25.73 57.33
N VAL A 33 -22.30 -25.03 58.48
CA VAL A 33 -21.67 -23.73 58.69
C VAL A 33 -20.18 -23.93 58.81
N ALA A 34 -19.37 -23.31 57.95
CA ALA A 34 -17.97 -23.03 58.24
C ALA A 34 -17.48 -21.81 57.45
N GLY A 35 -17.08 -20.85 58.17
CA GLY A 35 -16.12 -19.78 58.02
C GLY A 35 -15.75 -19.27 56.63
N GLY A 36 -16.17 -18.03 56.33
CA GLY A 36 -15.73 -17.30 55.14
C GLY A 36 -14.22 -17.05 55.14
N ARG A 37 -13.59 -17.43 54.04
CA ARG A 37 -12.40 -16.78 53.47
C ARG A 37 -12.76 -16.39 52.05
N ALA A 38 -12.75 -15.09 51.79
CA ALA A 38 -12.78 -14.57 50.44
C ALA A 38 -11.55 -15.13 49.70
N VAL A 39 -11.78 -16.09 48.81
CA VAL A 39 -10.78 -16.51 47.84
C VAL A 39 -10.81 -15.47 46.74
N GLY A 40 -9.80 -14.61 46.71
CA GLY A 40 -9.53 -13.77 45.57
C GLY A 40 -9.46 -14.63 44.33
N ASN A 41 -10.09 -14.17 43.25
CA ASN A 41 -10.02 -14.77 41.93
C ASN A 41 -8.59 -14.56 41.41
N GLU A 42 -7.64 -15.42 41.83
CA GLU A 42 -6.35 -15.48 41.20
C GLU A 42 -6.59 -15.96 39.76
N ALA A 43 -6.33 -15.06 38.81
CA ALA A 43 -6.28 -15.39 37.41
C ALA A 43 -5.40 -16.65 37.27
N ARG A 44 -5.96 -17.70 36.71
CA ARG A 44 -5.23 -18.93 36.37
C ARG A 44 -4.03 -18.50 35.55
N PRO A 45 -2.78 -18.85 35.91
CA PRO A 45 -1.63 -18.54 35.07
C PRO A 45 -1.88 -19.16 33.70
N ALA A 46 -1.75 -18.35 32.64
CA ALA A 46 -1.76 -18.81 31.27
C ALA A 46 -0.79 -20.01 31.18
N THR A 47 -1.24 -21.13 30.63
CA THR A 47 -0.37 -22.30 30.40
C THR A 47 0.76 -21.80 29.51
N VAL A 48 1.97 -21.73 30.06
CA VAL A 48 3.19 -21.43 29.29
C VAL A 48 3.29 -22.52 28.24
N GLN A 49 3.01 -22.20 26.98
CA GLN A 49 3.22 -23.13 25.88
C GLN A 49 4.72 -23.44 25.83
N ASP A 50 5.05 -24.71 25.62
CA ASP A 50 6.44 -25.15 25.46
C ASP A 50 7.06 -24.45 24.25
N ASP A 51 8.11 -23.67 24.48
CA ASP A 51 8.81 -22.92 23.42
C ASP A 51 9.27 -23.83 22.29
N ALA A 52 9.70 -25.05 22.60
CA ALA A 52 10.10 -26.02 21.59
C ALA A 52 8.96 -26.41 20.66
N ALA A 53 7.77 -26.63 21.18
CA ALA A 53 6.60 -26.93 20.37
C ALA A 53 6.15 -25.74 19.50
N VAL A 54 6.31 -24.50 19.97
CA VAL A 54 6.03 -23.29 19.17
C VAL A 54 7.08 -23.13 18.08
N ILE A 55 8.37 -23.34 18.39
CA ILE A 55 9.47 -23.30 17.40
C ILE A 55 9.21 -24.32 16.29
N ASP A 56 8.81 -25.53 16.64
CA ASP A 56 8.58 -26.59 15.65
C ASP A 56 7.43 -26.24 14.71
N ARG A 57 6.29 -25.74 15.23
CA ARG A 57 5.17 -25.27 14.40
C ARG A 57 5.56 -24.12 13.48
N LEU A 58 6.23 -23.09 13.99
CA LEU A 58 6.68 -21.95 13.19
C LEU A 58 7.65 -22.40 12.10
N ARG A 59 8.57 -23.34 12.42
CA ARG A 59 9.49 -23.89 11.44
C ARG A 59 8.76 -24.69 10.37
N GLU A 60 7.80 -25.53 10.75
CA GLU A 60 6.97 -26.30 9.81
C GLU A 60 6.21 -25.38 8.89
N ASP A 61 5.53 -24.36 9.44
CA ASP A 61 4.73 -23.40 8.68
C ASP A 61 5.60 -22.60 7.68
N VAL A 62 6.73 -22.03 8.13
CA VAL A 62 7.63 -21.27 7.25
C VAL A 62 8.27 -22.17 6.19
N THR A 63 8.75 -23.38 6.59
CA THR A 63 9.38 -24.31 5.64
C THR A 63 8.39 -24.74 4.57
N TRP A 64 7.13 -24.97 4.93
CA TRP A 64 6.09 -25.34 3.98
C TRP A 64 5.79 -24.19 3.01
N LEU A 65 5.61 -22.96 3.52
CA LEU A 65 5.31 -21.76 2.70
C LEU A 65 6.49 -21.40 1.78
N ALA A 66 7.73 -21.49 2.26
CA ALA A 66 8.93 -21.15 1.50
C ALA A 66 9.48 -22.30 0.65
N ALA A 67 8.82 -23.47 0.63
CA ALA A 67 9.26 -24.61 -0.14
C ALA A 67 9.26 -24.33 -1.65
N PRO A 68 10.18 -24.95 -2.43
CA PRO A 68 10.26 -24.76 -3.88
C PRO A 68 8.95 -25.06 -4.62
N GLU A 69 8.15 -26.01 -4.10
CA GLU A 69 6.84 -26.38 -4.64
C GLU A 69 5.79 -25.27 -4.52
N ARG A 70 6.09 -24.22 -3.74
CA ARG A 70 5.25 -23.00 -3.65
C ARG A 70 5.62 -21.98 -4.71
N GLU A 71 6.62 -22.28 -5.57
CA GLU A 71 7.01 -21.42 -6.68
C GLU A 71 7.19 -19.95 -6.25
N GLY A 72 7.76 -19.74 -5.04
CA GLY A 72 7.88 -18.43 -4.43
C GLY A 72 6.54 -17.68 -4.26
N ARG A 73 5.43 -18.40 -4.19
CA ARG A 73 4.07 -17.85 -4.02
C ARG A 73 3.76 -16.70 -4.98
N GLY A 74 4.35 -16.79 -6.19
CA GLY A 74 4.18 -15.76 -7.20
C GLY A 74 2.73 -15.70 -7.70
N PRO A 75 2.16 -14.51 -7.88
CA PRO A 75 0.83 -14.36 -8.46
C PRO A 75 0.66 -15.09 -9.80
N GLY A 76 -0.42 -15.85 -9.94
CA GLY A 76 -0.71 -16.64 -11.13
C GLY A 76 -0.02 -18.01 -11.21
N THR A 77 0.78 -18.39 -10.20
CA THR A 77 1.39 -19.73 -10.12
C THR A 77 0.47 -20.72 -9.39
N ALA A 78 0.73 -22.02 -9.58
CA ALA A 78 0.07 -23.06 -8.78
C ALA A 78 0.50 -22.98 -7.31
N GLY A 79 1.70 -22.46 -7.05
CA GLY A 79 2.27 -22.32 -5.72
C GLY A 79 1.49 -21.36 -4.81
N ILE A 80 1.04 -20.21 -5.32
CA ILE A 80 0.22 -19.26 -4.54
C ILE A 80 -1.18 -19.84 -4.26
N THR A 81 -1.76 -20.55 -5.23
CA THR A 81 -3.06 -21.24 -5.03
C THR A 81 -2.95 -22.29 -3.93
N ALA A 82 -1.90 -23.11 -3.95
CA ALA A 82 -1.65 -24.10 -2.91
C ALA A 82 -1.40 -23.45 -1.53
N ALA A 83 -0.73 -22.28 -1.50
CA ALA A 83 -0.54 -21.52 -0.27
C ALA A 83 -1.89 -21.02 0.30
N ALA A 84 -2.74 -20.48 -0.56
CA ALA A 84 -4.10 -20.03 -0.18
C ALA A 84 -4.95 -21.18 0.39
N ASP A 85 -4.93 -22.34 -0.28
CA ASP A 85 -5.64 -23.54 0.19
C ASP A 85 -5.14 -23.97 1.57
N TRP A 86 -3.83 -24.06 1.71
CA TRP A 86 -3.20 -24.49 2.95
C TRP A 86 -3.47 -23.50 4.10
N ILE A 87 -3.37 -22.19 3.88
CA ILE A 87 -3.69 -21.17 4.90
C ILE A 87 -5.14 -21.31 5.35
N ALA A 88 -6.08 -21.50 4.42
CA ALA A 88 -7.49 -21.71 4.73
C ALA A 88 -7.73 -22.95 5.61
N GLU A 89 -6.99 -24.03 5.34
CA GLU A 89 -6.98 -25.26 6.16
C GLU A 89 -6.39 -24.99 7.55
N GLN A 90 -5.25 -24.28 7.63
CA GLN A 90 -4.61 -23.92 8.90
C GLN A 90 -5.50 -23.01 9.75
N PHE A 91 -6.20 -22.04 9.16
CA PHE A 91 -7.19 -21.23 9.88
C PHE A 91 -8.29 -22.11 10.48
N THR A 92 -8.76 -23.09 9.72
CA THR A 92 -9.77 -24.04 10.21
C THR A 92 -9.23 -24.91 11.35
N ALA A 93 -8.00 -25.42 11.20
CA ALA A 93 -7.32 -26.24 12.23
C ALA A 93 -7.03 -25.43 13.52
N ALA A 94 -6.73 -24.14 13.40
CA ALA A 94 -6.60 -23.21 14.52
C ALA A 94 -7.95 -22.87 15.18
N GLY A 95 -9.07 -23.34 14.65
CA GLY A 95 -10.40 -23.10 15.19
C GLY A 95 -10.98 -21.73 14.87
N LEU A 96 -10.46 -21.06 13.85
CA LEU A 96 -11.05 -19.81 13.33
C LEU A 96 -12.34 -20.11 12.60
N GLN A 97 -13.38 -19.29 12.85
CA GLN A 97 -14.64 -19.35 12.12
C GLN A 97 -14.52 -18.59 10.80
N GLN A 98 -15.45 -18.87 9.89
CA GLN A 98 -15.61 -18.12 8.65
C GLN A 98 -16.25 -16.75 8.91
N VAL A 99 -16.03 -15.79 8.02
CA VAL A 99 -16.73 -14.51 8.02
C VAL A 99 -18.04 -14.68 7.22
N GLY A 100 -19.15 -14.93 7.92
CA GLY A 100 -20.38 -15.39 7.27
C GLY A 100 -20.14 -16.74 6.57
N PRO A 101 -20.43 -16.86 5.27
CA PRO A 101 -20.16 -18.09 4.49
C PRO A 101 -18.73 -18.13 3.92
N LEU A 102 -17.89 -17.10 4.12
CA LEU A 102 -16.66 -16.91 3.39
C LEU A 102 -15.41 -17.24 4.24
N ARG A 103 -14.50 -17.99 3.67
CA ARG A 103 -13.11 -18.19 4.08
C ARG A 103 -12.16 -17.43 3.17
N ARG A 104 -12.61 -17.06 1.98
CA ARG A 104 -11.85 -16.38 0.95
C ARG A 104 -12.61 -15.14 0.48
N GLN A 105 -11.86 -14.10 0.18
CA GLN A 105 -12.34 -12.93 -0.53
C GLN A 105 -11.58 -12.86 -1.85
N SER A 106 -12.22 -13.32 -2.91
CA SER A 106 -11.64 -13.40 -4.25
C SER A 106 -11.70 -12.05 -4.96
N PHE A 107 -10.65 -11.74 -5.71
CA PHE A 107 -10.57 -10.58 -6.59
C PHE A 107 -9.70 -10.89 -7.81
N VAL A 108 -9.82 -10.06 -8.85
CA VAL A 108 -9.00 -10.20 -10.06
C VAL A 108 -7.78 -9.31 -9.95
N MET A 109 -6.61 -9.90 -10.22
CA MET A 109 -5.32 -9.21 -10.25
C MET A 109 -4.78 -9.16 -11.68
N THR A 110 -4.29 -8.01 -12.11
CA THR A 110 -3.55 -7.87 -13.36
C THR A 110 -2.08 -8.21 -13.13
N LEU A 111 -1.59 -9.20 -13.85
CA LEU A 111 -0.18 -9.61 -13.81
C LEU A 111 0.69 -8.74 -14.70
N GLU A 112 0.19 -8.44 -15.89
CA GLU A 112 0.87 -7.65 -16.88
C GLU A 112 -0.13 -6.87 -17.74
N ALA A 113 0.26 -5.68 -18.16
CA ALA A 113 -0.43 -4.91 -19.17
C ALA A 113 0.54 -4.61 -20.33
N THR A 114 0.05 -4.72 -21.56
CA THR A 114 0.83 -4.48 -22.78
C THR A 114 0.02 -3.69 -23.80
N LEU A 115 0.72 -3.00 -24.69
CA LEU A 115 0.16 -2.41 -25.90
C LEU A 115 0.48 -3.36 -27.07
N PRO A 116 -0.50 -4.08 -27.62
CA PRO A 116 -0.25 -4.98 -28.75
C PRO A 116 0.01 -4.18 -30.03
N ASP A 117 1.02 -4.59 -30.80
CA ASP A 117 1.40 -3.94 -32.06
C ASP A 117 0.39 -4.17 -33.19
N ASP A 118 -0.39 -5.24 -33.11
CA ASP A 118 -1.35 -5.67 -34.15
C ASP A 118 -2.77 -5.12 -33.91
N LYS A 119 -2.97 -4.35 -32.83
CA LYS A 119 -4.28 -3.77 -32.47
C LYS A 119 -4.26 -2.24 -32.53
N PRO A 120 -5.44 -1.61 -32.70
CA PRO A 120 -5.48 -0.16 -32.84
C PRO A 120 -5.05 0.55 -31.54
N ASN A 121 -4.04 1.40 -31.67
CA ASN A 121 -3.62 2.37 -30.68
C ASN A 121 -3.38 3.69 -31.44
N ARG A 122 -4.47 4.45 -31.63
CA ARG A 122 -4.49 5.67 -32.46
C ARG A 122 -5.31 6.75 -31.78
N ALA A 123 -4.88 7.98 -31.93
CA ALA A 123 -5.60 9.15 -31.46
C ALA A 123 -5.36 10.34 -32.41
N GLU A 124 -6.30 11.26 -32.43
CA GLU A 124 -6.20 12.53 -33.13
C GLU A 124 -6.95 13.61 -32.38
N LEU A 125 -6.48 14.82 -32.47
CA LEU A 125 -7.18 16.00 -31.98
C LEU A 125 -8.01 16.58 -33.13
N VAL A 126 -9.25 16.93 -32.85
CA VAL A 126 -10.18 17.51 -33.81
C VAL A 126 -10.63 18.87 -33.28
N GLY A 127 -10.24 19.90 -33.98
CA GLY A 127 -10.59 21.30 -33.66
C GLY A 127 -11.78 21.83 -34.44
N PRO A 128 -12.17 23.06 -34.14
CA PRO A 128 -13.28 23.74 -34.83
C PRO A 128 -13.00 23.87 -36.32
N PRO A 129 -14.05 24.00 -37.16
CA PRO A 129 -13.89 24.22 -38.56
C PRO A 129 -13.12 25.54 -38.84
N GLY A 130 -12.04 25.40 -39.64
CA GLY A 130 -11.33 26.56 -40.12
C GLY A 130 -12.13 27.41 -41.16
N ALA A 131 -11.52 28.39 -41.76
CA ALA A 131 -12.15 29.27 -42.78
C ALA A 131 -12.71 28.51 -44.01
N SER A 132 -12.21 27.27 -44.25
CA SER A 132 -12.71 26.38 -45.31
C SER A 132 -13.98 25.62 -44.95
N GLY A 133 -14.45 25.73 -43.69
CA GLY A 133 -15.53 24.88 -43.14
C GLY A 133 -15.14 23.47 -42.79
N THR A 134 -13.85 23.07 -42.95
CA THR A 134 -13.35 21.77 -42.62
C THR A 134 -12.75 21.79 -41.21
N PRO A 135 -13.05 20.80 -40.33
CA PRO A 135 -12.43 20.71 -39.01
C PRO A 135 -10.91 20.59 -39.11
N THR A 136 -10.19 21.23 -38.20
CA THR A 136 -8.76 21.00 -38.02
C THR A 136 -8.56 19.59 -37.45
N VAL A 137 -7.72 18.77 -38.08
CA VAL A 137 -7.39 17.43 -37.58
C VAL A 137 -5.89 17.32 -37.40
N ILE A 138 -5.46 16.99 -36.19
CA ILE A 138 -4.05 16.78 -35.82
C ILE A 138 -3.89 15.29 -35.45
N PRO A 139 -3.33 14.46 -36.34
CA PRO A 139 -3.06 13.07 -36.04
C PRO A 139 -1.94 12.95 -35.00
N LEU A 140 -2.08 12.03 -34.05
CA LEU A 140 -1.07 11.74 -33.04
C LEU A 140 -0.34 10.46 -33.40
N GLU A 141 0.98 10.45 -33.28
CA GLU A 141 1.84 9.29 -33.57
C GLU A 141 2.18 8.55 -32.25
N LEU A 142 1.80 7.27 -32.18
CA LEU A 142 2.11 6.41 -31.03
C LEU A 142 3.62 6.32 -30.79
N GLY A 143 4.03 6.53 -29.54
CA GLY A 143 5.43 6.51 -29.11
C GLY A 143 6.26 7.72 -29.53
N LYS A 144 5.65 8.72 -30.21
CA LYS A 144 6.32 9.98 -30.57
C LYS A 144 5.59 11.21 -30.02
N THR A 145 4.31 11.33 -30.31
CA THR A 145 3.51 12.49 -29.88
C THR A 145 2.41 12.12 -28.89
N PHE A 146 2.09 10.84 -28.75
CA PHE A 146 1.27 10.35 -27.65
C PHE A 146 1.65 8.93 -27.25
N THR A 147 1.28 8.58 -26.02
CA THR A 147 1.30 7.21 -25.50
C THR A 147 0.08 6.97 -24.63
N PRO A 148 -0.61 5.82 -24.74
CA PRO A 148 -1.52 5.35 -23.71
C PRO A 148 -0.74 5.00 -22.45
N LEU A 149 -1.41 5.06 -21.28
CA LEU A 149 -0.85 4.58 -20.02
C LEU A 149 -1.64 3.36 -19.53
N ALA A 150 -0.93 2.41 -18.93
CA ALA A 150 -1.51 1.14 -18.45
C ALA A 150 -2.67 1.33 -17.45
N ALA A 151 -2.70 2.47 -16.75
CA ALA A 151 -3.80 2.83 -15.84
C ALA A 151 -5.13 3.16 -16.54
N GLY A 152 -5.13 3.34 -17.88
CA GLY A 152 -6.32 3.67 -18.67
C GLY A 152 -7.11 2.46 -19.14
N GLY A 153 -8.31 2.71 -19.66
CA GLY A 153 -9.20 1.72 -20.28
C GLY A 153 -8.89 1.47 -21.75
N SER A 154 -9.41 0.36 -22.26
CA SER A 154 -9.42 0.02 -23.69
C SER A 154 -10.75 0.41 -24.33
N GLY A 155 -10.72 0.69 -25.63
CA GLY A 155 -11.89 0.94 -26.45
C GLY A 155 -11.81 2.23 -27.25
N PRO A 156 -12.82 2.49 -28.09
CA PRO A 156 -12.95 3.73 -28.83
C PRO A 156 -13.40 4.88 -27.91
N PHE A 157 -12.97 6.08 -28.22
CA PHE A 157 -13.37 7.29 -27.50
C PHE A 157 -13.50 8.48 -28.46
N ASP A 158 -14.42 9.39 -28.12
CA ASP A 158 -14.62 10.67 -28.79
C ASP A 158 -15.13 11.66 -27.72
N LEU A 159 -14.21 12.45 -27.15
CA LEU A 159 -14.44 13.24 -25.93
C LEU A 159 -14.14 14.72 -26.18
N PRO A 160 -15.02 15.66 -25.74
CA PRO A 160 -14.66 17.07 -25.69
C PRO A 160 -13.48 17.29 -24.74
N LEU A 161 -12.74 18.38 -24.94
CA LEU A 161 -11.55 18.67 -24.14
C LEU A 161 -11.82 19.80 -23.13
N VAL A 162 -11.22 19.65 -21.94
CA VAL A 162 -11.10 20.73 -20.96
C VAL A 162 -9.65 20.81 -20.50
N PHE A 163 -9.15 22.02 -20.24
CA PHE A 163 -7.90 22.21 -19.49
C PHE A 163 -8.24 22.22 -18.01
N ALA A 164 -7.62 21.34 -17.24
CA ALA A 164 -7.84 21.16 -15.81
C ALA A 164 -6.57 21.42 -14.99
N GLY A 165 -5.77 22.43 -15.38
CA GLY A 165 -4.58 22.82 -14.65
C GLY A 165 -3.66 21.62 -14.32
N TYR A 166 -3.36 21.45 -13.07
CA TYR A 166 -2.61 20.27 -12.56
C TYR A 166 -3.51 19.09 -12.19
N GLY A 167 -4.83 19.19 -12.35
CA GLY A 167 -5.79 18.13 -12.02
C GLY A 167 -5.90 17.82 -10.53
N ILE A 168 -5.75 18.82 -9.70
CA ILE A 168 -5.69 18.71 -8.23
C ILE A 168 -6.99 19.25 -7.62
N THR A 169 -7.54 18.50 -6.64
CA THR A 169 -8.52 18.97 -5.67
C THR A 169 -7.92 18.77 -4.29
N ALA A 170 -7.56 19.86 -3.61
CA ALA A 170 -6.86 19.92 -2.35
C ALA A 170 -7.53 20.95 -1.42
N PRO A 171 -8.66 20.59 -0.77
CA PRO A 171 -9.42 21.53 0.06
C PRO A 171 -8.66 22.07 1.27
N ALA A 172 -7.67 21.32 1.78
CA ALA A 172 -6.84 21.76 2.90
C ALA A 172 -5.90 22.90 2.50
N GLU A 173 -5.53 22.96 1.22
CA GLU A 173 -4.67 23.98 0.61
C GLU A 173 -5.47 25.09 -0.11
N ASP A 174 -6.80 25.05 0.01
CA ASP A 174 -7.75 25.97 -0.67
C ASP A 174 -7.57 26.01 -2.19
N TYR A 175 -7.32 24.82 -2.79
CA TYR A 175 -7.03 24.69 -4.22
C TYR A 175 -7.87 23.60 -4.88
N ASP A 176 -8.54 23.93 -6.00
CA ASP A 176 -9.33 22.96 -6.77
C ASP A 176 -9.37 23.31 -8.27
N ASP A 177 -8.61 22.59 -9.07
CA ASP A 177 -8.57 22.74 -10.53
C ASP A 177 -9.91 22.42 -11.22
N TYR A 178 -10.77 21.62 -10.61
CA TYR A 178 -12.06 21.23 -11.21
C TYR A 178 -13.20 22.21 -10.87
N ALA A 179 -13.04 23.04 -9.84
CA ALA A 179 -14.08 23.97 -9.43
C ALA A 179 -14.52 24.94 -10.54
N PRO A 180 -13.61 25.57 -11.34
CA PRO A 180 -14.02 26.45 -12.43
C PRO A 180 -14.73 25.72 -13.59
N LEU A 181 -14.45 24.42 -13.76
CA LEU A 181 -15.03 23.63 -14.83
C LEU A 181 -16.48 23.21 -14.54
N GLY A 182 -16.80 22.94 -13.28
CA GLY A 182 -18.12 22.47 -12.89
C GLY A 182 -18.62 21.32 -13.78
N PRO A 183 -19.81 21.46 -14.40
CA PRO A 183 -20.37 20.40 -15.26
C PRO A 183 -19.57 20.14 -16.55
N ALA A 184 -18.69 21.05 -16.98
CA ALA A 184 -17.91 20.89 -18.22
C ALA A 184 -16.84 19.81 -18.10
N ALA A 185 -16.40 19.49 -16.89
CA ALA A 185 -15.48 18.38 -16.65
C ALA A 185 -16.13 17.01 -16.93
N LYS A 186 -17.45 16.91 -16.76
CA LYS A 186 -18.18 15.66 -16.86
C LYS A 186 -18.17 15.13 -18.30
N ALA A 187 -17.76 13.87 -18.43
CA ALA A 187 -17.61 13.18 -19.72
C ALA A 187 -16.63 13.85 -20.71
N ALA A 188 -15.82 14.81 -20.26
CA ALA A 188 -14.75 15.41 -21.06
C ALA A 188 -13.40 14.73 -20.77
N ALA A 189 -12.47 14.80 -21.72
CA ALA A 189 -11.08 14.44 -21.43
C ALA A 189 -10.38 15.66 -20.81
N ALA A 190 -9.93 15.49 -19.57
CA ALA A 190 -9.21 16.52 -18.85
C ALA A 190 -7.73 16.53 -19.27
N VAL A 191 -7.27 17.65 -19.83
CA VAL A 191 -5.85 17.91 -20.09
C VAL A 191 -5.21 18.39 -18.79
N VAL A 192 -4.24 17.62 -18.29
CA VAL A 192 -3.68 17.77 -16.95
C VAL A 192 -2.15 17.85 -17.00
N LEU A 193 -1.58 18.84 -16.34
CA LEU A 193 -0.14 18.99 -16.15
C LEU A 193 0.40 17.96 -15.13
N ARG A 194 1.60 17.43 -15.40
CA ARG A 194 2.15 16.26 -14.65
C ARG A 194 2.46 16.52 -13.19
N GLN A 195 3.13 17.61 -12.88
CA GLN A 195 3.59 17.90 -11.52
C GLN A 195 2.50 18.61 -10.68
N GLU A 196 2.87 19.60 -9.93
CA GLU A 196 2.00 20.41 -9.07
C GLU A 196 2.41 21.88 -9.12
N PRO A 197 1.54 22.81 -8.72
CA PRO A 197 1.87 24.23 -8.69
C PRO A 197 3.06 24.52 -7.78
N GLN A 198 3.86 25.54 -8.17
CA GLN A 198 4.97 26.03 -7.36
C GLN A 198 6.01 24.96 -6.97
N LYS A 199 6.24 23.95 -7.80
CA LYS A 199 7.12 22.80 -7.53
C LYS A 199 8.53 23.20 -7.05
N GLU A 200 9.04 24.37 -7.51
CA GLU A 200 10.37 24.84 -7.13
C GLU A 200 10.35 25.87 -5.98
N ASN A 201 9.18 26.15 -5.42
CA ASN A 201 9.04 27.09 -4.32
C ASN A 201 9.15 26.34 -2.97
N PRO A 202 10.24 26.59 -2.17
CA PRO A 202 10.41 25.90 -0.88
C PRO A 202 9.33 26.23 0.15
N HIS A 203 8.52 27.23 -0.12
CA HIS A 203 7.39 27.67 0.74
C HIS A 203 6.01 27.31 0.15
N SER A 204 5.97 26.49 -0.90
CA SER A 204 4.71 26.03 -1.47
C SER A 204 3.86 25.29 -0.44
N VAL A 205 2.54 25.52 -0.46
CA VAL A 205 1.57 24.76 0.33
C VAL A 205 1.54 23.26 -0.07
N PHE A 206 2.00 22.96 -1.28
CA PHE A 206 2.15 21.61 -1.81
C PHE A 206 3.49 20.96 -1.41
N ASN A 207 3.88 21.07 -0.14
CA ASN A 207 5.08 20.43 0.42
C ASN A 207 6.43 21.03 -0.01
N GLY A 208 6.45 22.29 -0.40
CA GLY A 208 7.69 23.01 -0.75
C GLY A 208 8.34 22.46 -2.04
N ASN A 209 9.64 22.17 -1.99
CA ASN A 209 10.37 21.61 -3.14
C ASN A 209 10.21 20.09 -3.31
N GLN A 210 9.48 19.44 -2.41
CA GLN A 210 9.22 18.00 -2.47
C GLN A 210 7.85 17.78 -3.09
N ALA A 211 7.72 16.75 -3.93
CA ALA A 211 6.43 16.43 -4.51
C ALA A 211 5.42 16.05 -3.40
N SER A 212 4.25 16.67 -3.43
CA SER A 212 3.15 16.30 -2.55
C SER A 212 2.41 15.06 -3.07
N GLN A 213 1.47 14.54 -2.27
CA GLN A 213 0.59 13.46 -2.71
C GLN A 213 -0.22 13.83 -3.98
N HIS A 214 -0.45 15.12 -4.22
CA HIS A 214 -1.24 15.61 -5.35
C HIS A 214 -0.49 15.54 -6.68
N ALA A 215 0.85 15.47 -6.67
CA ALA A 215 1.67 15.28 -7.86
C ALA A 215 1.57 13.86 -8.45
N ALA A 216 1.14 12.87 -7.64
CA ALA A 216 1.07 11.47 -8.07
C ALA A 216 0.05 11.27 -9.20
N LEU A 217 0.47 10.66 -10.33
CA LEU A 217 -0.39 10.45 -11.50
C LEU A 217 -1.66 9.65 -11.15
N VAL A 218 -1.52 8.60 -10.33
CA VAL A 218 -2.66 7.77 -9.89
C VAL A 218 -3.69 8.59 -9.10
N ARG A 219 -3.23 9.58 -8.31
CA ARG A 219 -4.12 10.47 -7.57
C ARG A 219 -4.87 11.41 -8.52
N LYS A 220 -4.19 11.97 -9.52
CA LYS A 220 -4.81 12.82 -10.55
C LYS A 220 -5.84 12.04 -11.40
N ILE A 221 -5.54 10.78 -11.74
CA ILE A 221 -6.48 9.89 -12.44
C ILE A 221 -7.71 9.62 -11.56
N ALA A 222 -7.50 9.33 -10.26
CA ALA A 222 -8.59 9.13 -9.32
C ALA A 222 -9.45 10.38 -9.20
N ASN A 223 -8.82 11.56 -9.05
CA ASN A 223 -9.49 12.85 -8.95
C ASN A 223 -10.33 13.16 -10.19
N ALA A 224 -9.77 12.97 -11.41
CA ALA A 224 -10.54 13.12 -12.64
C ALA A 224 -11.77 12.19 -12.67
N SER A 225 -11.62 10.94 -12.19
CA SER A 225 -12.74 9.99 -12.07
C SER A 225 -13.80 10.44 -11.05
N GLU A 226 -13.40 11.05 -9.94
CA GLU A 226 -14.31 11.62 -8.93
C GLU A 226 -15.13 12.77 -9.51
N HIS A 227 -14.54 13.55 -10.43
CA HIS A 227 -15.23 14.60 -11.19
C HIS A 227 -15.94 14.09 -12.46
N GLU A 228 -16.12 12.80 -12.59
CA GLU A 228 -16.82 12.14 -13.70
C GLU A 228 -16.22 12.47 -15.08
N ALA A 229 -14.91 12.73 -15.17
CA ALA A 229 -14.23 12.94 -16.43
C ALA A 229 -14.30 11.69 -17.33
N GLY A 230 -14.46 11.90 -18.63
CA GLY A 230 -14.50 10.84 -19.63
C GLY A 230 -13.12 10.28 -20.00
N GLY A 231 -12.04 11.00 -19.68
CA GLY A 231 -10.66 10.61 -19.94
C GLY A 231 -9.65 11.57 -19.31
N VAL A 232 -8.37 11.18 -19.30
CA VAL A 232 -7.26 12.03 -18.85
C VAL A 232 -6.19 12.10 -19.91
N ILE A 233 -5.72 13.30 -20.21
CA ILE A 233 -4.59 13.56 -21.09
C ILE A 233 -3.51 14.25 -20.27
N PHE A 234 -2.47 13.53 -19.91
CA PHE A 234 -1.32 14.13 -19.26
C PHE A 234 -0.47 14.93 -20.26
N CYS A 235 0.06 16.03 -19.78
CA CYS A 235 1.02 16.88 -20.47
C CYS A 235 2.19 17.19 -19.53
N ASN A 236 3.42 17.22 -20.02
CA ASN A 236 4.55 17.68 -19.24
C ASN A 236 4.36 19.17 -18.90
N ASP A 237 4.70 19.56 -17.68
CA ASP A 237 4.72 20.96 -17.22
C ASP A 237 6.04 21.67 -17.60
N ALA A 238 6.14 22.94 -17.26
CA ALA A 238 7.30 23.78 -17.58
C ALA A 238 8.60 23.33 -16.90
N SER A 239 8.54 22.53 -15.83
CA SER A 239 9.71 22.01 -15.11
C SER A 239 10.39 20.84 -15.80
N ALA A 240 9.77 20.25 -16.84
CA ALA A 240 10.32 19.11 -17.57
C ALA A 240 11.56 19.51 -18.38
N THR A 241 12.69 18.82 -18.17
CA THR A 241 13.95 19.05 -18.91
C THR A 241 13.83 18.69 -20.40
N GLU A 242 12.97 17.74 -20.74
CA GLU A 242 12.60 17.34 -22.10
C GLU A 242 11.08 17.49 -22.24
N PRO A 243 10.60 18.66 -22.71
CA PRO A 243 9.17 19.00 -22.70
C PRO A 243 8.28 18.01 -23.46
N ASP A 244 8.76 17.42 -24.54
CA ASP A 244 8.00 16.50 -25.39
C ASP A 244 8.27 15.01 -25.10
N ALA A 245 9.11 14.70 -24.10
CA ALA A 245 9.36 13.30 -23.73
C ALA A 245 8.07 12.63 -23.24
N LEU A 246 7.78 11.46 -23.80
CA LEU A 246 6.66 10.63 -23.36
C LEU A 246 7.07 9.74 -22.19
N MET A 247 6.13 9.53 -21.29
CA MET A 247 6.29 8.61 -20.16
C MET A 247 6.31 7.15 -20.66
N ASP A 248 6.97 6.30 -19.88
CA ASP A 248 6.79 4.87 -20.01
C ASP A 248 5.32 4.45 -19.86
N PHE A 249 4.89 3.46 -20.61
CA PHE A 249 3.51 2.95 -20.59
C PHE A 249 3.02 2.60 -19.17
N ARG A 250 3.91 2.08 -18.31
CA ARG A 250 3.59 1.67 -16.94
C ARG A 250 3.81 2.77 -15.90
N ARG A 251 4.13 4.00 -16.32
CA ARG A 251 4.48 5.11 -15.41
C ARG A 251 3.40 5.43 -14.37
N ALA A 252 2.14 5.20 -14.66
CA ALA A 252 1.02 5.39 -13.75
C ALA A 252 0.52 4.08 -13.10
N GLY A 253 1.40 3.10 -12.97
CA GLY A 253 1.09 1.75 -12.50
C GLY A 253 1.05 0.72 -13.63
N GLY A 254 1.21 -0.55 -13.31
CA GLY A 254 1.24 -1.66 -14.27
C GLY A 254 -0.12 -2.05 -14.86
N GLY A 255 -1.17 -1.28 -14.58
CA GLY A 255 -2.54 -1.54 -15.05
C GLY A 255 -3.39 -2.36 -14.06
N GLU A 256 -2.88 -2.61 -12.86
CA GLU A 256 -3.56 -3.37 -11.79
C GLU A 256 -4.93 -2.76 -11.46
N ASN A 257 -4.97 -1.43 -11.38
CA ASN A 257 -6.15 -0.64 -11.07
C ASN A 257 -6.64 0.16 -12.28
N GLY A 258 -6.54 -0.41 -13.49
CA GLY A 258 -6.93 0.26 -14.73
C GLY A 258 -8.37 0.81 -14.67
N ARG A 259 -8.53 2.07 -15.07
CA ARG A 259 -9.83 2.74 -15.15
C ARG A 259 -10.54 2.37 -16.45
N ALA A 260 -11.86 2.53 -16.48
CA ALA A 260 -12.63 2.34 -17.72
C ALA A 260 -12.36 3.45 -18.76
N MET A 261 -11.97 4.65 -18.31
CA MET A 261 -11.69 5.80 -19.17
C MET A 261 -10.29 5.74 -19.79
N PRO A 262 -10.07 6.26 -21.01
CA PRO A 262 -8.74 6.38 -21.59
C PRO A 262 -7.85 7.30 -20.75
N VAL A 263 -6.61 6.89 -20.54
CA VAL A 263 -5.55 7.69 -19.89
C VAL A 263 -4.38 7.73 -20.86
N LEU A 264 -4.05 8.92 -21.32
CA LEU A 264 -3.04 9.15 -22.35
C LEU A 264 -2.02 10.18 -21.85
N GLN A 265 -0.86 10.21 -22.48
CA GLN A 265 -0.01 11.39 -22.49
C GLN A 265 0.10 11.90 -23.93
N VAL A 266 0.10 13.22 -24.08
CA VAL A 266 0.36 13.92 -25.36
C VAL A 266 1.54 14.86 -25.16
N SER A 267 2.40 14.99 -26.18
CA SER A 267 3.57 15.88 -26.12
C SER A 267 3.17 17.34 -25.85
N ARG A 268 4.01 18.03 -25.08
CA ARG A 268 3.75 19.38 -24.61
C ARG A 268 3.57 20.39 -25.75
N SER A 269 4.37 20.28 -26.82
CA SER A 269 4.26 21.16 -27.97
C SER A 269 2.87 21.12 -28.60
N ILE A 270 2.30 19.94 -28.80
CA ILE A 270 0.95 19.78 -29.36
C ILE A 270 -0.12 20.32 -28.40
N VAL A 271 0.01 20.05 -27.08
CA VAL A 271 -0.94 20.56 -26.08
C VAL A 271 -0.86 22.07 -25.95
N ALA A 272 0.34 22.66 -26.03
CA ALA A 272 0.53 24.11 -25.99
C ALA A 272 -0.14 24.80 -27.18
N ASP A 273 0.10 24.30 -28.41
CA ASP A 273 -0.54 24.81 -29.61
C ASP A 273 -2.09 24.69 -29.55
N LEU A 274 -2.59 23.58 -29.02
CA LEU A 274 -4.01 23.33 -28.82
C LEU A 274 -4.63 24.36 -27.86
N ILE A 275 -4.00 24.56 -26.70
CA ILE A 275 -4.49 25.50 -25.67
C ILE A 275 -4.47 26.93 -26.19
N GLU A 276 -3.39 27.36 -26.85
CA GLU A 276 -3.30 28.69 -27.43
C GLU A 276 -4.37 28.92 -28.50
N GLN A 277 -4.63 27.94 -29.36
CA GLN A 277 -5.69 28.05 -30.38
C GLN A 277 -7.09 28.04 -29.77
N ALA A 278 -7.32 27.32 -28.68
CA ALA A 278 -8.63 27.21 -28.03
C ALA A 278 -8.97 28.41 -27.15
N THR A 279 -7.97 28.99 -26.46
CA THR A 279 -8.18 29.98 -25.40
C THR A 279 -7.60 31.34 -25.72
N GLY A 280 -6.64 31.43 -26.65
CA GLY A 280 -5.87 32.63 -26.94
C GLY A 280 -4.76 32.93 -25.94
N SER A 281 -4.53 32.08 -24.94
CA SER A 281 -3.48 32.18 -23.93
C SER A 281 -2.43 31.09 -24.14
N ALA A 282 -1.15 31.43 -24.03
CA ALA A 282 -0.09 30.46 -24.14
C ALA A 282 -0.01 29.57 -22.88
N LEU A 283 0.23 28.27 -23.06
CA LEU A 283 0.31 27.34 -21.92
C LEU A 283 1.32 27.79 -20.83
N PRO A 284 2.55 28.27 -21.17
CA PRO A 284 3.47 28.78 -20.15
C PRO A 284 2.93 30.00 -19.35
N GLU A 285 2.07 30.81 -19.95
CA GLU A 285 1.45 31.95 -19.26
C GLU A 285 0.42 31.47 -18.24
N LEU A 286 -0.41 30.47 -18.60
CA LEU A 286 -1.37 29.85 -17.69
C LEU A 286 -0.66 29.17 -16.50
N GLU A 287 0.42 28.44 -16.76
CA GLU A 287 1.23 27.82 -15.69
C GLU A 287 1.82 28.89 -14.75
N ALA A 288 2.38 29.97 -15.32
CA ALA A 288 2.96 31.05 -14.51
C ALA A 288 1.90 31.79 -13.67
N GLU A 289 0.67 31.93 -14.17
CA GLU A 289 -0.44 32.51 -13.42
C GLU A 289 -0.87 31.59 -12.26
N ILE A 290 -0.99 30.26 -12.50
CA ILE A 290 -1.27 29.29 -11.46
C ILE A 290 -0.18 29.33 -10.39
N ASP A 291 1.10 29.28 -10.77
CA ASP A 291 2.23 29.30 -9.84
C ASP A 291 2.32 30.57 -9.01
N LYS A 292 1.93 31.70 -9.59
CA LYS A 292 1.98 33.00 -8.93
C LYS A 292 0.88 33.19 -7.90
N ALA A 293 -0.35 32.80 -8.23
CA ALA A 293 -1.53 33.12 -7.45
C ALA A 293 -2.10 31.92 -6.69
N LEU A 294 -1.73 30.69 -7.03
CA LEU A 294 -2.41 29.45 -6.63
C LEU A 294 -3.92 29.50 -6.91
N GLU A 295 -4.27 30.12 -8.03
CA GLU A 295 -5.65 30.16 -8.53
C GLU A 295 -5.76 29.29 -9.78
N PRO A 296 -6.74 28.37 -9.85
CA PRO A 296 -6.96 27.51 -11.00
C PRO A 296 -7.21 28.31 -12.28
N GLN A 297 -6.57 27.94 -13.38
CA GLN A 297 -6.78 28.50 -14.71
C GLN A 297 -7.54 27.54 -15.64
N SER A 298 -8.31 26.66 -15.04
CA SER A 298 -9.05 25.60 -15.74
C SER A 298 -10.23 26.15 -16.53
N GLN A 299 -10.39 25.65 -17.76
CA GLN A 299 -11.44 26.15 -18.68
C GLN A 299 -11.76 25.11 -19.77
N PRO A 300 -12.97 25.14 -20.36
CA PRO A 300 -13.29 24.36 -21.54
C PRO A 300 -12.39 24.73 -22.72
N LEU A 301 -12.01 23.76 -23.54
CA LEU A 301 -11.32 23.96 -24.81
C LEU A 301 -12.36 23.89 -25.94
N ASP A 302 -13.12 24.96 -26.10
CA ASP A 302 -14.32 24.96 -26.93
C ASP A 302 -14.06 24.55 -28.38
N GLY A 303 -14.87 23.62 -28.86
CA GLY A 303 -14.79 23.09 -30.22
C GLY A 303 -13.68 22.05 -30.43
N TRP A 304 -12.84 21.79 -29.42
CA TRP A 304 -11.80 20.77 -29.50
C TRP A 304 -12.24 19.45 -28.85
N ARG A 305 -11.83 18.39 -29.50
CA ARG A 305 -12.10 17.01 -29.06
C ARG A 305 -10.86 16.15 -29.27
N ILE A 306 -10.76 15.08 -28.49
CA ILE A 306 -9.88 13.97 -28.80
C ILE A 306 -10.72 12.76 -29.19
N ARG A 307 -10.36 12.10 -30.29
CA ARG A 307 -10.97 10.83 -30.68
C ARG A 307 -9.91 9.80 -31.02
N GLY A 308 -10.25 8.56 -30.80
CA GLY A 308 -9.29 7.49 -31.06
C GLY A 308 -9.79 6.14 -30.58
N GLU A 309 -8.86 5.22 -30.53
CA GLU A 309 -9.08 3.87 -30.02
C GLU A 309 -7.77 3.36 -29.42
N VAL A 310 -7.85 2.86 -28.20
CA VAL A 310 -6.72 2.27 -27.46
C VAL A 310 -7.04 0.83 -27.10
N THR A 311 -6.08 -0.05 -27.30
CA THR A 311 -6.16 -1.43 -26.85
C THR A 311 -5.03 -1.72 -25.87
N ILE A 312 -5.39 -1.99 -24.62
CA ILE A 312 -4.47 -2.46 -23.58
C ILE A 312 -4.84 -3.91 -23.28
N GLU A 313 -3.95 -4.82 -23.55
CA GLU A 313 -4.12 -6.22 -23.16
C GLU A 313 -3.64 -6.41 -21.72
N ARG A 314 -4.47 -7.08 -20.91
CA ARG A 314 -4.15 -7.40 -19.50
C ARG A 314 -4.18 -8.90 -19.32
N GLN A 315 -3.04 -9.45 -18.93
CA GLN A 315 -3.00 -10.80 -18.40
C GLN A 315 -3.49 -10.74 -16.96
N GLN A 316 -4.56 -11.45 -16.66
CA GLN A 316 -5.20 -11.44 -15.35
C GLN A 316 -5.20 -12.82 -14.71
N THR A 317 -5.25 -12.85 -13.38
CA THR A 317 -5.42 -14.05 -12.57
C THR A 317 -6.36 -13.78 -11.42
N ASP A 318 -7.00 -14.82 -10.90
CA ASP A 318 -7.73 -14.73 -9.64
C ASP A 318 -6.74 -14.75 -8.46
N ALA A 319 -7.07 -14.01 -7.42
CA ALA A 319 -6.34 -13.96 -6.15
C ALA A 319 -7.31 -13.95 -4.99
N ASP A 320 -6.91 -14.49 -3.85
CA ASP A 320 -7.75 -14.62 -2.68
C ASP A 320 -7.09 -13.98 -1.45
N ASN A 321 -7.77 -13.09 -0.75
CA ASN A 321 -7.49 -12.87 0.67
C ASN A 321 -8.09 -14.01 1.48
N ILE A 322 -7.33 -14.59 2.39
CA ILE A 322 -7.81 -15.68 3.25
C ILE A 322 -8.20 -15.08 4.59
N VAL A 323 -9.42 -15.35 5.04
CA VAL A 323 -10.01 -14.70 6.21
C VAL A 323 -10.48 -15.70 7.27
N GLY A 324 -10.34 -15.33 8.53
CA GLY A 324 -10.84 -16.12 9.65
C GLY A 324 -11.07 -15.25 10.88
N ILE A 325 -12.04 -15.61 11.71
CA ILE A 325 -12.35 -14.87 12.93
C ILE A 325 -12.28 -15.72 14.18
N LEU A 326 -11.83 -15.11 15.27
CA LEU A 326 -12.13 -15.51 16.63
C LEU A 326 -13.23 -14.57 17.14
N PRO A 327 -14.48 -15.06 17.27
CA PRO A 327 -15.58 -14.23 17.72
C PRO A 327 -15.34 -13.71 19.14
N GLY A 328 -15.53 -12.40 19.33
CA GLY A 328 -15.54 -11.77 20.64
C GLY A 328 -16.90 -11.86 21.33
N THR A 329 -16.94 -11.51 22.60
CA THR A 329 -18.21 -11.45 23.35
C THR A 329 -19.06 -10.23 22.97
N GLY A 330 -18.49 -9.23 22.30
CA GLY A 330 -19.12 -7.96 21.95
C GLY A 330 -19.36 -7.02 23.16
N LYS A 331 -18.83 -7.38 24.34
CA LYS A 331 -19.06 -6.66 25.58
C LYS A 331 -17.76 -6.37 26.32
N ALA A 332 -17.66 -5.18 26.90
CA ALA A 332 -16.62 -4.83 27.84
C ALA A 332 -16.77 -5.62 29.17
N SER A 333 -15.79 -5.52 30.04
CA SER A 333 -15.78 -6.20 31.36
C SER A 333 -16.92 -5.79 32.28
N ASP A 334 -17.46 -4.60 32.12
CA ASP A 334 -18.64 -4.10 32.84
C ASP A 334 -19.98 -4.50 32.19
N GLY A 335 -19.95 -5.26 31.10
CA GLY A 335 -21.12 -5.72 30.34
C GLY A 335 -21.69 -4.73 29.34
N SER A 336 -21.10 -3.54 29.18
CA SER A 336 -21.48 -2.58 28.14
C SER A 336 -21.13 -3.09 26.74
N ALA A 337 -21.89 -2.66 25.72
CA ALA A 337 -21.57 -2.97 24.33
C ALA A 337 -20.30 -2.19 23.90
N LEU A 338 -19.43 -2.87 23.16
CA LEU A 338 -18.23 -2.24 22.63
C LEU A 338 -18.56 -1.41 21.38
N GLU A 339 -18.02 -0.21 21.34
CA GLU A 339 -17.97 0.63 20.17
C GLU A 339 -16.99 0.11 19.13
N ARG A 340 -16.68 -0.17 18.21
CA ARG A 340 -15.63 -0.80 17.38
C ARG A 340 -15.18 -2.13 17.98
N ASP A 341 -15.92 -3.14 17.65
CA ASP A 341 -15.79 -4.47 18.24
C ASP A 341 -14.90 -5.45 17.46
N VAL A 342 -14.07 -4.97 16.54
CA VAL A 342 -13.15 -5.77 15.72
C VAL A 342 -11.73 -5.23 15.79
N VAL A 343 -10.75 -6.12 16.00
CA VAL A 343 -9.33 -5.88 15.81
C VAL A 343 -8.86 -6.76 14.65
N ILE A 344 -8.09 -6.21 13.73
CA ILE A 344 -7.57 -6.95 12.57
C ILE A 344 -6.09 -7.26 12.80
N LEU A 345 -5.70 -8.52 12.54
CA LEU A 345 -4.31 -8.94 12.42
C LEU A 345 -4.09 -9.44 10.99
N GLY A 346 -3.12 -8.87 10.28
CA GLY A 346 -2.86 -9.15 8.88
C GLY A 346 -1.40 -9.48 8.59
N ALA A 347 -1.17 -10.24 7.52
CA ALA A 347 0.11 -10.49 6.88
C ALA A 347 -0.14 -10.84 5.42
N HIS A 348 0.74 -10.47 4.50
CA HIS A 348 0.63 -10.99 3.14
C HIS A 348 1.27 -12.38 3.01
N TYR A 349 0.83 -13.14 2.02
CA TYR A 349 1.34 -14.48 1.77
C TYR A 349 1.88 -14.69 0.36
N ASP A 350 1.67 -13.76 -0.56
CA ASP A 350 2.32 -13.74 -1.87
C ASP A 350 3.78 -13.34 -1.78
N HIS A 351 4.56 -13.60 -2.84
CA HIS A 351 5.92 -13.12 -3.02
C HIS A 351 6.28 -13.10 -4.51
N LEU A 352 7.54 -12.94 -4.87
CA LEU A 352 8.01 -12.59 -6.22
C LEU A 352 8.03 -13.76 -7.22
N GLY A 353 7.66 -14.97 -6.83
CA GLY A 353 7.66 -16.13 -7.73
C GLY A 353 9.05 -16.50 -8.22
N TYR A 354 9.25 -16.46 -9.55
CA TYR A 354 10.54 -16.68 -10.20
C TYR A 354 11.35 -15.40 -10.41
N GLY A 355 10.98 -14.33 -9.70
CA GLY A 355 11.56 -13.00 -9.79
C GLY A 355 10.88 -12.14 -10.85
N ASP A 356 10.46 -10.95 -10.45
CA ASP A 356 9.83 -9.94 -11.28
C ASP A 356 10.63 -8.62 -11.25
N SER A 357 9.97 -7.51 -11.58
CA SER A 357 10.60 -6.17 -11.55
C SER A 357 11.05 -5.73 -10.16
N ASN A 358 10.49 -6.32 -9.08
CA ASN A 358 10.82 -6.00 -7.69
C ASN A 358 12.01 -6.83 -7.17
N SER A 359 12.49 -7.81 -7.95
CA SER A 359 13.64 -8.63 -7.57
C SER A 359 14.93 -7.81 -7.45
N LEU A 360 15.65 -7.97 -6.35
CA LEU A 360 16.99 -7.43 -6.15
C LEU A 360 18.11 -8.37 -6.63
N ALA A 361 17.76 -9.44 -7.36
CA ALA A 361 18.65 -10.32 -8.11
C ALA A 361 18.31 -10.27 -9.63
N PRO A 362 18.42 -9.10 -10.28
CA PRO A 362 17.94 -8.92 -11.65
C PRO A 362 18.66 -9.83 -12.63
N GLY A 363 17.88 -10.45 -13.53
CA GLY A 363 18.38 -11.42 -14.52
C GLY A 363 18.55 -12.85 -14.00
N GLU A 364 18.38 -13.07 -12.70
CA GLU A 364 18.39 -14.40 -12.10
C GLU A 364 16.95 -14.97 -12.08
N LYS A 365 16.67 -15.89 -13.00
CA LYS A 365 15.38 -16.60 -13.03
C LYS A 365 15.45 -17.79 -12.08
N ALA A 366 15.22 -17.52 -10.80
CA ALA A 366 15.21 -18.53 -9.75
C ALA A 366 14.00 -18.31 -8.84
N ILE A 367 13.60 -19.35 -8.11
CA ILE A 367 12.53 -19.21 -7.12
C ILE A 367 12.98 -18.24 -6.03
N HIS A 368 12.19 -17.21 -5.80
CA HIS A 368 12.30 -16.32 -4.64
C HIS A 368 11.47 -16.92 -3.52
N HIS A 369 12.15 -17.58 -2.57
CA HIS A 369 11.48 -18.38 -1.54
C HIS A 369 10.65 -17.52 -0.57
N GLY A 370 11.08 -16.29 -0.27
CA GLY A 370 10.37 -15.37 0.59
C GLY A 370 10.10 -15.97 1.98
N ALA A 371 11.14 -16.48 2.64
CA ALA A 371 10.96 -17.11 3.94
C ALA A 371 10.71 -16.09 5.03
N ASP A 372 11.45 -14.96 4.99
CA ASP A 372 11.13 -13.85 5.86
C ASP A 372 10.05 -12.97 5.23
N ASP A 373 10.12 -12.73 3.94
CA ASP A 373 9.19 -11.93 3.16
C ASP A 373 8.26 -12.83 2.29
N ASN A 374 7.01 -13.20 2.71
CA ASN A 374 6.52 -12.97 4.05
C ASN A 374 5.91 -14.28 4.60
N ALA A 375 6.62 -15.42 4.41
CA ALA A 375 6.19 -16.67 5.08
C ALA A 375 6.30 -16.53 6.61
N SER A 376 7.25 -15.71 7.12
CA SER A 376 7.40 -15.45 8.55
C SER A 376 6.18 -14.76 9.15
N GLY A 377 5.67 -13.70 8.49
CA GLY A 377 4.46 -13.00 8.92
C GLY A 377 3.22 -13.88 8.84
N THR A 378 3.07 -14.66 7.77
CA THR A 378 1.95 -15.60 7.61
C THR A 378 1.99 -16.70 8.69
N ALA A 379 3.17 -17.30 8.97
CA ALA A 379 3.32 -18.29 10.04
C ALA A 379 3.04 -17.67 11.43
N MET A 380 3.47 -16.42 11.64
CA MET A 380 3.19 -15.67 12.87
C MET A 380 1.69 -15.43 13.05
N LEU A 381 0.99 -15.06 11.98
CA LEU A 381 -0.46 -14.89 11.96
C LEU A 381 -1.18 -16.16 12.45
N LEU A 382 -0.75 -17.34 11.95
CA LEU A 382 -1.27 -18.64 12.35
C LEU A 382 -0.97 -18.96 13.82
N GLU A 383 0.25 -18.71 14.29
CA GLU A 383 0.64 -19.01 15.67
C GLU A 383 -0.08 -18.11 16.67
N VAL A 384 -0.24 -16.83 16.37
CA VAL A 384 -1.01 -15.91 17.22
C VAL A 384 -2.49 -16.34 17.28
N ALA A 385 -3.06 -16.80 16.16
CA ALA A 385 -4.42 -17.36 16.16
C ALA A 385 -4.56 -18.55 17.11
N ARG A 386 -3.60 -19.48 17.08
CA ARG A 386 -3.55 -20.65 17.98
C ARG A 386 -3.43 -20.23 19.45
N GLN A 387 -2.57 -19.24 19.76
CA GLN A 387 -2.38 -18.73 21.12
C GLN A 387 -3.65 -18.07 21.66
N LEU A 388 -4.24 -17.13 20.92
CA LEU A 388 -5.45 -16.44 21.34
C LEU A 388 -6.65 -17.38 21.46
N ARG A 389 -6.75 -18.38 20.57
CA ARG A 389 -7.78 -19.42 20.67
C ARG A 389 -7.68 -20.25 21.95
N ALA A 390 -6.46 -20.58 22.35
CA ALA A 390 -6.22 -21.34 23.58
C ALA A 390 -6.52 -20.56 24.86
N GLU A 391 -6.42 -19.23 24.81
CA GLU A 391 -6.74 -18.34 25.96
C GLU A 391 -8.24 -18.17 26.18
N GLY A 392 -9.07 -18.38 25.16
CA GLY A 392 -10.52 -18.24 25.20
C GLY A 392 -11.02 -16.94 24.56
N PRO A 393 -12.35 -16.67 24.64
CA PRO A 393 -12.95 -15.55 23.94
C PRO A 393 -12.51 -14.20 24.54
N LEU A 394 -12.20 -13.26 23.66
CA LEU A 394 -11.90 -11.87 24.00
C LEU A 394 -13.16 -10.99 23.92
N PRO A 395 -13.18 -9.80 24.52
CA PRO A 395 -14.27 -8.84 24.34
C PRO A 395 -14.51 -8.48 22.87
N ARG A 396 -13.48 -8.05 22.12
CA ARG A 396 -13.58 -7.80 20.67
C ARG A 396 -13.29 -9.06 19.86
N THR A 397 -13.94 -9.13 18.73
CA THR A 397 -13.63 -10.11 17.68
C THR A 397 -12.23 -9.83 17.12
N VAL A 398 -11.44 -10.88 16.89
CA VAL A 398 -10.18 -10.76 16.17
C VAL A 398 -10.37 -11.33 14.77
N LEU A 399 -10.16 -10.50 13.76
CA LEU A 399 -10.17 -10.88 12.35
C LEU A 399 -8.74 -11.11 11.87
N PHE A 400 -8.45 -12.29 11.37
CA PHE A 400 -7.19 -12.67 10.77
C PHE A 400 -7.32 -12.61 9.26
N VAL A 401 -6.37 -11.95 8.60
CA VAL A 401 -6.37 -11.82 7.14
C VAL A 401 -4.98 -12.09 6.59
N ALA A 402 -4.86 -13.12 5.75
CA ALA A 402 -3.70 -13.30 4.90
C ALA A 402 -3.99 -12.65 3.55
N PHE A 403 -3.26 -11.58 3.22
CA PHE A 403 -3.46 -10.79 2.00
C PHE A 403 -2.70 -11.37 0.81
N ALA A 404 -3.25 -11.22 -0.40
CA ALA A 404 -2.58 -11.54 -1.65
C ALA A 404 -2.23 -10.26 -2.42
N GLY A 405 -1.13 -10.28 -3.18
CA GLY A 405 -0.77 -9.19 -4.08
C GLY A 405 -0.26 -7.94 -3.37
N GLU A 406 0.36 -8.09 -2.22
CA GLU A 406 1.07 -7.02 -1.52
C GLU A 406 2.21 -6.51 -2.37
N GLU A 407 3.05 -7.42 -2.89
CA GLU A 407 4.22 -7.18 -3.73
C GLU A 407 3.91 -6.47 -5.06
N ARG A 408 2.64 -6.40 -5.40
CA ARG A 408 2.12 -5.72 -6.59
C ARG A 408 1.36 -4.43 -6.28
N GLY A 409 1.63 -3.84 -5.13
CA GLY A 409 1.08 -2.56 -4.72
C GLY A 409 -0.15 -2.69 -3.82
N LEU A 410 -0.10 -3.55 -2.82
CA LEU A 410 -1.11 -3.69 -1.74
C LEU A 410 -2.51 -4.08 -2.27
N LEU A 411 -2.57 -4.89 -3.34
CA LEU A 411 -3.84 -5.14 -4.04
C LEU A 411 -4.87 -5.83 -3.15
N GLY A 412 -4.46 -6.80 -2.34
CA GLY A 412 -5.34 -7.55 -1.44
C GLY A 412 -5.92 -6.70 -0.32
N SER A 413 -5.06 -5.96 0.38
CA SER A 413 -5.51 -5.05 1.46
C SER A 413 -6.31 -3.87 0.90
N GLY A 414 -5.93 -3.36 -0.27
CA GLY A 414 -6.69 -2.37 -1.02
C GLY A 414 -8.08 -2.87 -1.39
N HIS A 415 -8.18 -4.11 -1.91
CA HIS A 415 -9.45 -4.75 -2.23
C HIS A 415 -10.30 -4.96 -0.96
N TYR A 416 -9.68 -5.45 0.14
CA TYR A 416 -10.37 -5.63 1.41
C TYR A 416 -10.96 -4.32 1.94
N THR A 417 -10.16 -3.24 1.95
CA THR A 417 -10.62 -1.95 2.47
C THR A 417 -11.64 -1.24 1.58
N ALA A 418 -11.69 -1.58 0.29
CA ALA A 418 -12.74 -1.13 -0.63
C ALA A 418 -14.03 -1.96 -0.52
N ASN A 419 -13.92 -3.26 -0.21
CA ASN A 419 -15.02 -4.23 -0.14
C ASN A 419 -14.96 -5.02 1.18
N PRO A 420 -15.07 -4.38 2.35
CA PRO A 420 -14.79 -5.02 3.62
C PRO A 420 -15.84 -6.09 3.96
N LEU A 421 -15.37 -7.29 4.37
CA LEU A 421 -16.25 -8.36 4.84
C LEU A 421 -16.89 -8.07 6.20
N VAL A 422 -16.23 -7.23 6.98
CA VAL A 422 -16.77 -6.63 8.22
C VAL A 422 -16.68 -5.11 8.05
N PRO A 423 -17.74 -4.35 8.29
CA PRO A 423 -17.74 -2.90 8.12
C PRO A 423 -16.53 -2.25 8.80
N LEU A 424 -15.81 -1.38 8.09
CA LEU A 424 -14.58 -0.76 8.60
C LEU A 424 -14.83 0.10 9.83
N GLU A 425 -16.02 0.67 9.97
CA GLU A 425 -16.46 1.46 11.14
C GLU A 425 -16.44 0.65 12.43
N ARG A 426 -16.51 -0.69 12.34
CA ARG A 426 -16.39 -1.60 13.47
C ARG A 426 -14.94 -1.90 13.85
N THR A 427 -13.96 -1.51 13.02
CA THR A 427 -12.56 -1.81 13.24
C THR A 427 -11.94 -0.83 14.23
N ALA A 428 -11.46 -1.35 15.35
CA ALA A 428 -10.78 -0.57 16.39
C ALA A 428 -9.33 -0.25 15.99
N ALA A 429 -8.61 -1.25 15.46
CA ALA A 429 -7.24 -1.12 15.00
C ALA A 429 -6.88 -2.26 14.03
N MET A 430 -5.85 -2.04 13.22
CA MET A 430 -5.22 -3.09 12.41
C MET A 430 -3.74 -3.21 12.77
N VAL A 431 -3.29 -4.43 13.01
CA VAL A 431 -1.87 -4.79 13.24
C VAL A 431 -1.39 -5.60 12.05
N ASN A 432 -0.29 -5.20 11.44
CA ASN A 432 0.31 -5.86 10.28
C ASN A 432 1.62 -6.55 10.65
N LEU A 433 1.86 -7.70 10.08
CA LEU A 433 3.07 -8.51 10.26
C LEU A 433 3.75 -8.69 8.92
N ASP A 434 4.97 -8.18 8.81
CA ASP A 434 5.74 -8.33 7.60
C ASP A 434 7.22 -8.40 7.94
N MET A 435 7.89 -9.47 7.47
CA MET A 435 9.29 -9.76 7.77
C MET A 435 9.59 -9.76 9.28
N VAL A 436 9.01 -10.71 10.00
CA VAL A 436 9.14 -10.86 11.46
C VAL A 436 10.03 -12.05 11.88
N GLY A 437 10.76 -12.63 10.95
CA GLY A 437 11.57 -13.81 11.14
C GLY A 437 13.08 -13.57 11.31
N ARG A 438 13.58 -12.36 11.18
CA ARG A 438 15.03 -12.07 11.20
C ARG A 438 15.45 -11.19 12.38
N LEU A 439 14.87 -11.44 13.56
CA LEU A 439 15.22 -10.71 14.79
C LEU A 439 16.72 -10.80 15.08
N VAL A 440 17.36 -9.64 15.21
CA VAL A 440 18.79 -9.46 15.56
C VAL A 440 18.91 -8.50 16.74
N ASP A 441 19.74 -8.84 17.73
CA ASP A 441 20.02 -8.01 18.92
C ASP A 441 18.74 -7.55 19.66
N ASP A 442 17.68 -8.34 19.62
CA ASP A 442 16.36 -8.04 20.24
C ASP A 442 15.72 -6.73 19.74
N LYS A 443 16.08 -6.30 18.51
CA LYS A 443 15.57 -5.05 17.93
C LYS A 443 14.34 -5.29 17.08
N LEU A 444 13.29 -4.52 17.33
CA LEU A 444 12.07 -4.46 16.53
C LEU A 444 11.87 -3.04 15.98
N ILE A 445 11.17 -2.95 14.88
CA ILE A 445 10.67 -1.71 14.32
C ILE A 445 9.15 -1.78 14.37
N VAL A 446 8.51 -0.72 14.87
CA VAL A 446 7.05 -0.62 14.89
C VAL A 446 6.64 0.69 14.24
N HIS A 447 6.04 0.60 13.06
CA HIS A 447 5.44 1.74 12.37
C HIS A 447 4.02 1.99 12.89
N GLY A 448 3.50 3.20 12.66
CA GLY A 448 2.13 3.56 13.01
C GLY A 448 1.92 3.87 14.49
N THR A 449 2.97 3.97 15.30
CA THR A 449 2.84 4.20 16.76
C THR A 449 2.15 5.51 17.10
N GLY A 450 2.14 6.49 16.20
CA GLY A 450 1.43 7.77 16.36
C GLY A 450 -0.01 7.77 15.83
N THR A 451 -0.47 6.71 15.16
CA THR A 451 -1.75 6.70 14.42
C THR A 451 -2.98 6.45 15.29
N GLY A 452 -2.78 5.99 16.51
CA GLY A 452 -3.85 5.69 17.47
C GLY A 452 -3.54 6.17 18.87
N THR A 453 -4.55 6.70 19.57
CA THR A 453 -4.38 7.08 20.97
C THR A 453 -3.94 5.88 21.80
N GLY A 454 -2.92 6.07 22.63
CA GLY A 454 -2.42 5.04 23.55
C GLY A 454 -1.48 3.99 22.93
N PHE A 455 -1.17 4.06 21.63
CA PHE A 455 -0.25 3.10 20.97
C PHE A 455 1.17 3.20 21.51
N ASP A 456 1.74 4.40 21.60
CA ASP A 456 3.10 4.60 22.11
C ASP A 456 3.31 4.00 23.51
N PRO A 457 2.52 4.32 24.55
CA PRO A 457 2.68 3.73 25.88
C PRO A 457 2.34 2.22 25.91
N LEU A 458 1.46 1.74 25.05
CA LEU A 458 1.19 0.31 24.89
C LEU A 458 2.42 -0.44 24.42
N ILE A 459 3.05 0.05 23.35
CA ILE A 459 4.27 -0.55 22.76
C ILE A 459 5.40 -0.49 23.78
N ASP A 460 5.67 0.67 24.41
CA ASP A 460 6.74 0.79 25.41
C ASP A 460 6.58 -0.24 26.53
N ARG A 461 5.40 -0.33 27.12
CA ARG A 461 5.11 -1.25 28.23
C ARG A 461 5.29 -2.72 27.83
N LEU A 462 4.77 -3.14 26.68
CA LEU A 462 4.81 -4.55 26.27
C LEU A 462 6.19 -4.98 25.78
N THR A 463 6.90 -4.09 25.08
CA THR A 463 8.22 -4.41 24.55
C THR A 463 9.30 -4.37 25.63
N GLU A 464 9.22 -3.45 26.62
CA GLU A 464 10.08 -3.45 27.80
C GLU A 464 9.91 -4.76 28.59
N ALA A 465 8.65 -5.16 28.85
CA ALA A 465 8.35 -6.41 29.56
C ALA A 465 8.84 -7.64 28.82
N ALA A 466 8.87 -7.64 27.50
CA ALA A 466 9.35 -8.73 26.64
C ALA A 466 10.87 -8.69 26.37
N GLY A 467 11.56 -7.61 26.80
CA GLY A 467 13.00 -7.42 26.62
C GLY A 467 13.40 -7.08 25.18
N PHE A 468 12.56 -6.34 24.47
CA PHE A 468 12.88 -5.82 23.14
C PHE A 468 13.34 -4.36 23.18
N THR A 469 14.25 -4.03 22.28
CA THR A 469 14.57 -2.64 21.91
C THR A 469 13.75 -2.28 20.69
N VAL A 470 12.98 -1.18 20.74
CA VAL A 470 12.07 -0.80 19.67
C VAL A 470 12.45 0.53 19.04
N ALA A 471 12.59 0.53 17.71
CA ALA A 471 12.57 1.73 16.90
C ALA A 471 11.11 2.03 16.53
N LYS A 472 10.61 3.20 16.94
CA LYS A 472 9.22 3.61 16.70
C LYS A 472 9.14 4.61 15.56
N GLU A 473 8.28 4.31 14.59
CA GLU A 473 7.94 5.20 13.48
C GLU A 473 6.48 5.61 13.61
N PRO A 474 6.19 6.90 13.87
CA PRO A 474 4.83 7.34 14.17
C PRO A 474 3.88 7.30 12.97
N GLY A 475 4.40 7.38 11.74
CA GLY A 475 3.61 7.44 10.50
C GLY A 475 2.83 6.17 10.22
N GLY A 476 1.62 6.32 9.66
CA GLY A 476 0.75 5.19 9.31
C GLY A 476 0.85 4.75 7.86
N PHE A 477 1.48 5.54 6.99
CA PHE A 477 1.84 5.10 5.65
C PHE A 477 3.21 4.44 5.66
N GLY A 478 3.34 3.36 4.92
CA GLY A 478 4.55 2.59 4.80
C GLY A 478 4.44 1.53 3.70
N PRO A 479 5.49 0.74 3.47
CA PRO A 479 5.56 -0.18 2.33
C PRO A 479 4.91 -1.53 2.61
N SER A 480 3.76 -1.59 3.30
CA SER A 480 3.02 -2.83 3.54
C SER A 480 1.54 -2.58 3.80
N ASP A 481 0.73 -3.64 3.96
CA ASP A 481 -0.74 -3.67 3.98
C ASP A 481 -1.43 -2.73 4.98
N HIS A 482 -0.76 -2.37 6.08
CA HIS A 482 -1.29 -1.39 7.04
C HIS A 482 -1.64 -0.04 6.41
N SER A 483 -0.93 0.35 5.34
CA SER A 483 -1.17 1.61 4.62
C SER A 483 -2.57 1.70 4.02
N SER A 484 -3.11 0.58 3.51
CA SER A 484 -4.48 0.52 2.98
C SER A 484 -5.54 0.84 4.04
N PHE A 485 -5.31 0.42 5.29
CA PHE A 485 -6.20 0.69 6.42
C PHE A 485 -6.03 2.11 6.96
N TYR A 486 -4.80 2.60 7.06
CA TYR A 486 -4.53 3.97 7.48
C TYR A 486 -5.17 4.99 6.54
N ALA A 487 -5.14 4.73 5.23
CA ALA A 487 -5.85 5.54 4.22
C ALA A 487 -7.37 5.61 4.44
N ARG A 488 -7.94 4.65 5.18
CA ARG A 488 -9.35 4.61 5.60
C ARG A 488 -9.58 5.14 7.01
N LYS A 489 -8.62 5.85 7.59
CA LYS A 489 -8.66 6.44 8.93
C LYS A 489 -8.85 5.39 10.04
N ILE A 490 -8.21 4.24 9.89
CA ILE A 490 -8.12 3.20 10.91
C ILE A 490 -6.74 3.32 11.57
N PRO A 491 -6.66 3.33 12.91
CA PRO A 491 -5.38 3.24 13.62
C PRO A 491 -4.62 1.97 13.23
N VAL A 492 -3.34 2.08 12.91
CA VAL A 492 -2.53 0.94 12.44
C VAL A 492 -1.23 0.81 13.20
N MET A 493 -0.75 -0.42 13.33
CA MET A 493 0.62 -0.75 13.67
C MET A 493 1.17 -1.75 12.67
N HIS A 494 2.46 -1.64 12.36
CA HIS A 494 3.17 -2.60 11.51
C HIS A 494 4.45 -3.02 12.22
N VAL A 495 4.59 -4.31 12.47
CA VAL A 495 5.71 -4.90 13.20
C VAL A 495 6.66 -5.56 12.22
N PHE A 496 7.95 -5.25 12.37
CA PHE A 496 8.99 -5.55 11.41
C PHE A 496 10.33 -5.82 12.12
N THR A 497 11.15 -6.75 11.64
CA THR A 497 12.48 -7.04 12.21
C THR A 497 13.64 -6.35 11.48
N GLY A 498 13.34 -5.60 10.42
CA GLY A 498 14.33 -4.88 9.62
C GLY A 498 14.67 -5.58 8.30
N SER A 499 15.13 -4.78 7.33
CA SER A 499 15.60 -5.31 6.04
C SER A 499 16.92 -6.04 6.21
N HIS A 500 17.17 -7.03 5.36
CA HIS A 500 18.38 -7.82 5.34
C HIS A 500 18.89 -8.02 3.90
N THR A 501 20.11 -8.54 3.75
CA THR A 501 20.76 -8.70 2.44
C THR A 501 20.09 -9.70 1.51
N ASP A 502 19.20 -10.54 2.03
CA ASP A 502 18.45 -11.55 1.28
C ASP A 502 17.09 -11.03 0.79
N TYR A 503 16.65 -9.83 1.22
CA TYR A 503 15.38 -9.22 0.84
C TYR A 503 15.21 -9.20 -0.69
N HIS A 504 14.03 -9.66 -1.16
CA HIS A 504 13.69 -9.78 -2.58
C HIS A 504 14.72 -10.57 -3.40
N ARG A 505 15.29 -11.64 -2.80
CA ARG A 505 16.26 -12.52 -3.45
C ARG A 505 15.93 -13.99 -3.28
N PRO A 506 16.42 -14.86 -4.18
CA PRO A 506 16.29 -16.31 -4.03
C PRO A 506 16.92 -16.86 -2.75
N THR A 507 17.79 -16.07 -2.12
CA THR A 507 18.52 -16.49 -0.90
C THR A 507 17.76 -16.26 0.40
N ASP A 508 16.54 -15.72 0.38
CA ASP A 508 15.67 -15.63 1.55
C ASP A 508 14.99 -16.97 1.83
N THR A 509 15.68 -17.83 2.59
CA THR A 509 15.31 -19.22 2.82
C THR A 509 15.02 -19.53 4.29
N ALA A 510 14.25 -20.59 4.54
CA ALA A 510 13.74 -20.98 5.86
C ALA A 510 14.86 -21.27 6.89
N GLU A 511 16.05 -21.70 6.45
CA GLU A 511 17.18 -22.00 7.33
C GLU A 511 17.77 -20.74 7.99
N LYS A 512 17.49 -19.57 7.43
CA LYS A 512 17.99 -18.27 7.93
C LYS A 512 17.07 -17.63 8.96
N ILE A 513 15.91 -18.19 9.21
CA ILE A 513 14.90 -17.65 10.13
C ILE A 513 15.29 -17.90 11.60
N ASN A 514 15.14 -16.86 12.41
CA ASN A 514 15.30 -16.93 13.86
C ASN A 514 14.00 -17.36 14.53
N TYR A 515 13.71 -18.66 14.53
CA TYR A 515 12.48 -19.21 15.12
C TYR A 515 12.34 -18.93 16.61
N ALA A 516 13.44 -18.91 17.38
CA ALA A 516 13.40 -18.55 18.79
C ALA A 516 12.98 -17.06 18.99
N GLY A 517 13.46 -16.18 18.11
CA GLY A 517 13.01 -14.79 18.06
C GLY A 517 11.53 -14.69 17.73
N MET A 518 11.06 -15.46 16.74
CA MET A 518 9.64 -15.49 16.36
C MET A 518 8.73 -15.92 17.52
N VAL A 519 9.12 -16.88 18.36
CA VAL A 519 8.34 -17.26 19.56
C VAL A 519 8.13 -16.06 20.48
N ARG A 520 9.17 -15.27 20.73
CA ARG A 520 9.09 -14.08 21.58
C ARG A 520 8.18 -13.01 20.94
N ILE A 521 8.33 -12.80 19.62
CA ILE A 521 7.50 -11.84 18.87
C ILE A 521 6.04 -12.31 18.87
N SER A 522 5.75 -13.61 18.68
CA SER A 522 4.36 -14.10 18.70
C SER A 522 3.64 -13.81 20.01
N ARG A 523 4.34 -13.93 21.14
CA ARG A 523 3.79 -13.56 22.45
C ARG A 523 3.55 -12.06 22.61
N LEU A 524 4.47 -11.25 22.07
CA LEU A 524 4.30 -9.80 22.04
C LEU A 524 3.07 -9.41 21.21
N ILE A 525 2.94 -9.98 20.01
CA ILE A 525 1.78 -9.69 19.14
C ILE A 525 0.48 -10.17 19.80
N ALA A 526 0.45 -11.38 20.38
CA ALA A 526 -0.71 -11.86 21.13
C ALA A 526 -1.07 -10.91 22.29
N ALA A 527 -0.08 -10.34 22.99
CA ALA A 527 -0.30 -9.36 24.04
C ALA A 527 -0.84 -8.03 23.49
N ILE A 528 -0.33 -7.53 22.37
CA ILE A 528 -0.85 -6.32 21.69
C ILE A 528 -2.31 -6.52 21.29
N ILE A 529 -2.61 -7.63 20.62
CA ILE A 529 -3.98 -7.93 20.18
C ILE A 529 -4.93 -8.08 21.38
N ARG A 530 -4.48 -8.75 22.45
CA ARG A 530 -5.27 -8.89 23.69
C ARG A 530 -5.58 -7.54 24.30
N ASP A 531 -4.61 -6.65 24.45
CA ASP A 531 -4.80 -5.31 24.99
C ASP A 531 -5.80 -4.52 24.14
N LEU A 532 -5.63 -4.50 22.83
CA LEU A 532 -6.55 -3.83 21.90
C LEU A 532 -7.96 -4.45 21.96
N ALA A 533 -8.05 -5.77 22.11
CA ALA A 533 -9.33 -6.47 22.15
C ALA A 533 -10.05 -6.32 23.51
N THR A 534 -9.33 -6.03 24.60
CA THR A 534 -9.90 -5.88 25.95
C THR A 534 -10.07 -4.43 26.38
N ALA A 535 -9.42 -3.49 25.72
CA ALA A 535 -9.54 -2.06 26.05
C ALA A 535 -11.01 -1.62 26.05
N PRO A 536 -11.49 -0.91 27.09
CA PRO A 536 -12.88 -0.49 27.16
C PRO A 536 -13.24 0.46 25.99
N GLU A 537 -12.32 1.33 25.61
CA GLU A 537 -12.48 2.24 24.47
C GLU A 537 -11.52 1.88 23.35
N PRO A 538 -11.95 2.00 22.08
CA PRO A 538 -11.05 1.80 20.93
C PRO A 538 -10.05 2.94 20.85
N PRO A 539 -8.84 2.70 20.29
CA PRO A 539 -7.93 3.78 19.96
C PRO A 539 -8.60 4.78 19.01
N ALA A 540 -8.53 6.07 19.32
CA ALA A 540 -8.95 7.11 18.39
C ALA A 540 -7.89 7.28 17.30
N TYR A 541 -8.33 7.42 16.05
CA TYR A 541 -7.44 7.69 14.92
C TYR A 541 -6.75 9.06 15.08
N ILE A 542 -5.48 9.09 14.81
CA ILE A 542 -4.66 10.29 14.75
C ILE A 542 -4.02 10.36 13.35
N GLU A 543 -4.27 11.46 12.66
CA GLU A 543 -3.56 11.74 11.42
C GLU A 543 -2.15 12.24 11.75
N VAL A 544 -1.16 11.47 11.32
CA VAL A 544 0.25 11.81 11.49
C VAL A 544 0.72 12.43 10.19
N ALA A 545 1.31 13.62 10.25
CA ALA A 545 1.95 14.23 9.09
C ALA A 545 3.01 13.27 8.55
N SER A 546 2.71 12.65 7.43
CA SER A 546 3.59 11.67 6.78
C SER A 546 4.36 12.34 5.67
N LYS A 547 5.66 12.26 5.70
CA LYS A 547 6.46 12.41 4.50
C LYS A 547 6.28 11.12 3.69
N MET A 548 5.42 11.18 2.69
CA MET A 548 5.01 10.00 1.94
C MET A 548 6.16 9.39 1.16
N PHE A 549 6.44 8.13 1.37
CA PHE A 549 7.36 7.32 0.58
C PHE A 549 6.78 7.20 -0.84
N GLN A 550 7.31 7.95 -1.79
CA GLN A 550 7.01 7.75 -3.20
C GLN A 550 7.90 6.64 -3.76
N GLY A 551 7.51 5.41 -3.54
CA GLY A 551 7.95 4.27 -4.32
C GLY A 551 7.33 4.38 -5.73
N GLY A 552 8.04 4.99 -6.65
CA GLY A 552 7.64 5.11 -8.05
C GLY A 552 8.84 4.86 -8.94
N GLY A 553 8.86 3.75 -9.67
CA GLY A 553 9.82 3.52 -10.74
C GLY A 553 9.75 4.61 -11.83
N GLY A 554 10.82 4.86 -12.52
CA GLY A 554 10.98 5.78 -13.66
C GLY A 554 11.90 6.95 -13.34
N ASP A 555 12.78 7.34 -14.24
CA ASP A 555 13.81 8.39 -14.24
C ASP A 555 14.77 8.45 -13.05
N ARG A 556 14.52 7.69 -11.98
CA ARG A 556 15.42 7.58 -10.84
C ARG A 556 16.62 6.72 -11.22
N PRO A 557 17.83 7.26 -11.27
CA PRO A 557 19.00 6.46 -11.57
C PRO A 557 19.20 5.39 -10.49
N TYR A 558 19.66 4.23 -10.93
CA TYR A 558 19.89 3.12 -10.01
C TYR A 558 21.12 3.37 -9.14
N PHE A 559 20.98 3.18 -7.83
CA PHE A 559 22.05 3.31 -6.85
C PHE A 559 22.47 1.95 -6.25
N GLY A 560 21.49 1.19 -5.78
CA GLY A 560 21.66 -0.20 -5.31
C GLY A 560 22.10 -0.33 -3.86
N SER A 561 21.73 0.64 -3.00
CA SER A 561 21.79 0.49 -1.53
C SER A 561 20.57 -0.27 -1.01
N ILE A 562 20.74 -0.94 0.13
CA ILE A 562 19.68 -1.63 0.86
C ILE A 562 19.44 -0.84 2.16
N PRO A 563 18.26 -0.27 2.38
CA PRO A 563 17.96 0.55 3.55
C PRO A 563 18.15 -0.19 4.87
N ASP A 564 18.63 0.54 5.89
CA ASP A 564 18.58 0.11 7.29
C ASP A 564 17.47 0.89 8.01
N PHE A 565 16.26 0.35 8.01
CA PHE A 565 15.13 0.97 8.68
C PHE A 565 15.20 0.90 10.21
N ALA A 566 16.15 0.14 10.77
CA ALA A 566 16.39 0.07 12.21
C ALA A 566 17.18 1.26 12.77
N LYS A 567 17.71 2.15 11.91
CA LYS A 567 18.48 3.33 12.30
C LYS A 567 17.85 4.61 11.74
N PRO A 568 16.70 5.04 12.26
CA PRO A 568 16.10 6.30 11.84
C PRO A 568 16.92 7.49 12.32
N GLY A 569 17.11 8.45 11.42
CA GLY A 569 17.74 9.74 11.71
C GLY A 569 19.28 9.79 11.63
N GLY A 570 19.78 11.00 11.41
CA GLY A 570 21.22 11.27 11.28
C GLY A 570 21.83 10.91 9.92
N GLY A 571 21.01 10.55 8.92
CA GLY A 571 21.38 10.16 7.56
C GLY A 571 20.57 8.97 7.05
N TYR A 572 20.84 8.55 5.82
CA TYR A 572 20.28 7.34 5.24
C TYR A 572 21.23 6.16 5.53
N ALA A 573 20.88 5.37 6.54
CA ALA A 573 21.62 4.16 6.91
C ALA A 573 21.33 3.01 5.92
N ILE A 574 22.34 2.18 5.66
CA ILE A 574 22.23 1.02 4.78
C ILE A 574 22.70 -0.26 5.48
N THR A 575 21.94 -1.34 5.34
CA THR A 575 22.33 -2.69 5.79
C THR A 575 23.29 -3.36 4.82
N GLY A 576 23.33 -2.89 3.57
CA GLY A 576 24.19 -3.46 2.53
C GLY A 576 24.06 -2.76 1.20
N VAL A 577 24.70 -3.33 0.19
CA VAL A 577 24.60 -2.91 -1.20
C VAL A 577 24.40 -4.13 -2.11
N SER A 578 23.61 -3.98 -3.17
CA SER A 578 23.41 -5.02 -4.16
C SER A 578 24.73 -5.35 -4.88
N LYS A 579 25.03 -6.63 -5.06
CA LYS A 579 26.25 -7.08 -5.74
C LYS A 579 26.33 -6.49 -7.15
N GLY A 580 27.46 -5.85 -7.48
CA GLY A 580 27.67 -5.24 -8.78
C GLY A 580 26.90 -3.94 -9.03
N SER A 581 26.21 -3.42 -8.00
CA SER A 581 25.51 -2.13 -8.09
C SER A 581 26.48 -0.95 -8.16
N PRO A 582 26.03 0.23 -8.62
CA PRO A 582 26.76 1.49 -8.50
C PRO A 582 27.31 1.75 -7.11
N ALA A 583 26.49 1.56 -6.06
CA ALA A 583 26.92 1.71 -4.67
C ALA A 583 28.03 0.73 -4.28
N ALA A 584 27.94 -0.55 -4.70
CA ALA A 584 28.98 -1.54 -4.46
C ALA A 584 30.28 -1.18 -5.18
N GLN A 585 30.19 -0.75 -6.45
CA GLN A 585 31.35 -0.33 -7.23
C GLN A 585 31.98 0.96 -6.68
N GLY A 586 31.18 1.87 -6.14
CA GLY A 586 31.60 3.09 -5.45
C GLY A 586 32.20 2.84 -4.07
N GLY A 587 32.20 1.59 -3.57
CA GLY A 587 32.82 1.21 -2.31
C GLY A 587 31.96 1.43 -1.06
N LEU A 588 30.64 1.60 -1.21
CA LEU A 588 29.71 1.57 -0.09
C LEU A 588 29.59 0.14 0.45
N GLN A 589 29.25 0.00 1.72
CA GLN A 589 29.08 -1.29 2.39
C GLN A 589 28.03 -1.20 3.50
N GLY A 590 27.56 -2.36 3.97
CA GLY A 590 26.66 -2.41 5.13
C GLY A 590 27.21 -1.70 6.35
N GLY A 591 26.35 -0.99 7.06
CA GLY A 591 26.70 -0.16 8.21
C GLY A 591 27.07 1.29 7.88
N ASP A 592 27.20 1.66 6.60
CA ASP A 592 27.37 3.06 6.19
C ASP A 592 26.09 3.86 6.46
N VAL A 593 26.27 5.12 6.86
CA VAL A 593 25.18 6.10 6.95
C VAL A 593 25.47 7.21 5.95
N ILE A 594 24.68 7.30 4.89
CA ILE A 594 24.83 8.34 3.88
C ILE A 594 24.30 9.65 4.46
N VAL A 595 25.15 10.66 4.53
CA VAL A 595 24.83 11.99 5.08
C VAL A 595 24.83 13.10 4.04
N ARG A 596 25.33 12.81 2.82
CA ARG A 596 25.26 13.71 1.67
C ARG A 596 25.33 12.94 0.37
N LEU A 597 24.54 13.36 -0.62
CA LEU A 597 24.58 12.89 -2.01
C LEU A 597 24.68 14.13 -2.92
N GLY A 598 25.77 14.26 -3.68
CA GLY A 598 26.06 15.50 -4.39
C GLY A 598 26.08 16.69 -3.43
N ASP A 599 25.31 17.73 -3.73
CA ASP A 599 25.16 18.92 -2.90
C ASP A 599 24.05 18.80 -1.85
N SER A 600 23.26 17.72 -1.88
CA SER A 600 22.11 17.53 -0.99
C SER A 600 22.52 16.90 0.33
N ALA A 601 22.16 17.51 1.46
CA ALA A 601 22.26 16.90 2.78
C ALA A 601 21.19 15.80 2.91
N ILE A 602 21.56 14.68 3.53
CA ILE A 602 20.70 13.51 3.70
C ILE A 602 20.48 13.30 5.19
N THR A 603 19.24 13.39 5.63
CA THR A 603 18.83 13.13 7.02
C THR A 603 18.07 11.83 7.17
N GLY A 604 17.61 11.23 6.04
CA GLY A 604 16.88 9.97 5.97
C GLY A 604 16.76 9.46 4.55
N LEU A 605 16.01 8.38 4.38
CA LEU A 605 15.79 7.73 3.08
C LEU A 605 15.06 8.65 2.09
N GLU A 606 14.14 9.46 2.55
CA GLU A 606 13.37 10.39 1.70
C GLU A 606 14.27 11.47 1.08
N ASP A 607 15.17 12.04 1.88
CA ASP A 607 16.15 13.01 1.39
C ASP A 607 17.08 12.36 0.37
N PHE A 608 17.46 11.09 0.63
CA PHE A 608 18.29 10.32 -0.29
C PHE A 608 17.59 10.07 -1.62
N ASP A 609 16.33 9.65 -1.61
CA ASP A 609 15.55 9.45 -2.83
C ASP A 609 15.38 10.73 -3.63
N SER A 610 15.03 11.82 -2.93
CA SER A 610 14.90 13.16 -3.53
C SER A 610 16.21 13.67 -4.12
N ALA A 611 17.33 13.43 -3.44
CA ALA A 611 18.65 13.81 -3.92
C ALA A 611 19.05 12.98 -5.14
N LEU A 612 18.79 11.66 -5.12
CA LEU A 612 19.13 10.75 -6.21
C LEU A 612 18.40 11.11 -7.52
N ARG A 613 17.17 11.57 -7.42
CA ARG A 613 16.36 12.02 -8.59
C ARG A 613 16.89 13.30 -9.26
N LYS A 614 17.76 14.07 -8.60
CA LYS A 614 18.39 15.25 -9.20
C LYS A 614 19.56 14.89 -10.14
N HIS A 615 19.95 13.64 -10.18
CA HIS A 615 21.07 13.13 -10.96
C HIS A 615 20.62 12.22 -12.10
N LYS A 616 21.52 11.97 -13.04
CA LYS A 616 21.24 11.13 -14.21
C LYS A 616 22.03 9.83 -14.17
N ALA A 617 21.56 8.81 -14.89
CA ALA A 617 22.33 7.61 -15.16
C ALA A 617 23.66 7.94 -15.84
N GLY A 618 24.72 7.23 -15.46
CA GLY A 618 26.10 7.50 -15.91
C GLY A 618 26.80 8.66 -15.18
N GLU A 619 26.11 9.42 -14.35
CA GLU A 619 26.70 10.54 -13.61
C GLU A 619 27.54 10.06 -12.43
N PRO A 620 28.81 10.50 -12.29
CA PRO A 620 29.60 10.27 -11.09
C PRO A 620 29.21 11.27 -10.00
N VAL A 621 28.61 10.78 -8.91
CA VAL A 621 28.11 11.61 -7.81
C VAL A 621 28.96 11.41 -6.56
N PRO A 622 29.45 12.46 -5.88
CA PRO A 622 30.10 12.33 -4.59
C PRO A 622 29.08 11.96 -3.51
N VAL A 623 29.41 10.95 -2.71
CA VAL A 623 28.60 10.44 -1.61
C VAL A 623 29.40 10.52 -0.32
N VAL A 624 28.91 11.27 0.66
CA VAL A 624 29.54 11.31 1.98
C VAL A 624 28.81 10.32 2.88
N VAL A 625 29.57 9.38 3.42
CA VAL A 625 29.07 8.38 4.37
C VAL A 625 29.77 8.51 5.72
N LYS A 626 29.05 8.23 6.80
CA LYS A 626 29.63 7.94 8.12
C LYS A 626 29.83 6.45 8.24
N ARG A 627 31.10 6.02 8.33
CA ARG A 627 31.50 4.62 8.54
C ARG A 627 32.31 4.56 9.83
N ASP A 628 31.85 3.77 10.80
CA ASP A 628 32.48 3.68 12.14
C ASP A 628 32.67 5.05 12.81
N GLY A 629 31.68 5.95 12.62
CA GLY A 629 31.71 7.31 13.15
C GLY A 629 32.59 8.31 12.39
N VAL A 630 33.32 7.87 11.35
CA VAL A 630 34.23 8.71 10.54
C VAL A 630 33.58 9.02 9.19
N GLU A 631 33.57 10.28 8.80
CA GLU A 631 33.11 10.69 7.47
C GLU A 631 34.11 10.29 6.38
N LYS A 632 33.58 9.68 5.32
CA LYS A 632 34.32 9.30 4.11
C LYS A 632 33.57 9.80 2.90
N THR A 633 34.29 10.36 1.95
CA THR A 633 33.71 10.71 0.64
C THR A 633 34.06 9.63 -0.36
N LEU A 634 33.01 9.06 -0.98
CA LEU A 634 33.07 8.07 -2.03
C LEU A 634 32.54 8.68 -3.32
N THR A 635 32.80 8.07 -4.47
CA THR A 635 32.19 8.47 -5.74
C THR A 635 31.42 7.29 -6.30
N VAL A 636 30.15 7.51 -6.59
CA VAL A 636 29.25 6.49 -7.18
C VAL A 636 28.86 6.95 -8.56
N THR A 637 29.15 6.14 -9.58
CA THR A 637 28.61 6.35 -10.94
C THR A 637 27.26 5.70 -11.00
N LEU A 638 26.20 6.49 -11.16
CA LEU A 638 24.82 6.03 -11.11
C LEU A 638 24.51 5.13 -12.31
N GLY A 639 23.69 4.10 -12.09
CA GLY A 639 23.24 3.17 -13.14
C GLY A 639 21.95 3.63 -13.81
N ASP A 640 21.63 2.97 -14.92
CA ASP A 640 20.35 3.18 -15.61
C ASP A 640 19.16 2.86 -14.68
N PRO A 641 18.04 3.60 -14.79
CA PRO A 641 16.81 3.29 -14.08
C PRO A 641 16.41 1.82 -14.28
N ARG A 642 15.92 1.20 -13.23
CA ARG A 642 15.47 -0.21 -13.24
C ARG A 642 13.99 -0.29 -12.93
#